data_1c318e612531f4fd9595a5108e52e90b
#
_entry.id   1c318e612531f4fd9595a5108e52e90b
#
_cell.length_a   1.000
_cell.length_b   1.000
_cell.length_c   1.000
_cell.angle_alpha   90.00
_cell.angle_beta   90.00
_cell.angle_gamma   90.00
#
_symmetry.space_group_name_H-M   'P 1'
#
loop_
_entity.id
_entity.type
_entity.pdbx_description
1 polymer ?
#
loop_
_entity_poly.entity_id
_entity_poly.type
_entity_poly.pdbx_seq_one_letter_code
_entity_poly.pdbx_strand_id
1 'polypeptide(L)'
;MVVNVEEKDEMKNQYKILAFDTETFLGEVKVLACSDGSYIESSDTFALLDFLYNKMQDADYGFFYNIEFDLSAVIKPFLIEHQKEMKENRKVELKLSKLEKAQKKDWQEIKKLKEQLRTLNTLKRFTVGYYRVHIVNGKGFKITKIGKKRSRTNKTHVVEFFDVANFYKSLDSYFTLDQVSEKYLNDKKNNEELGIDRKAIGTVPGYYESKRELIIKYCIKDCDLTARLGYKLFESLNNLGFSIPSKLYSKASIAKQVLIDMGYENHVSKNIQKIGRMAYHGGIFETFALGHYKDIINLDINSAYPAQLQALTEINLDNGNSQILTSESPNFEKCDYKFYHIKARSIPILQEKDVNGNIYYIDGQKYPGVVTSISEYWITEYDKRIIDEYGYKYEIIEAYGILNLEKRYPFKYINGLFQKKAEIKKQFGGDSIEYALQKIIINSTYGLLAQSRPKETKITNFIYASYITASCRYTILRIKKKLEEMGCSSLFIATDGIYSKLPSDKVMRDKALEYIKSISNSELGGFSSDFFKSVTIFENGVYVEELQNGKEILKRRGLSGKIEGDSEDETNSSTSNSIIEALKTCEQPTMAFKKFTPLKYKQAMIQSKADQINIFQEIEKEINPYKSAVKKYKIDEGYIGLPLKEYFNVQIPLEHLTKLPFRKKINLK
;
A
#
# COMPACT_ATOMS: atom_id res chain seq x y z
N MET A 1 -35.54 -2.97 1.59
CA MET A 1 -35.88 -1.60 2.00
C MET A 1 -35.66 -0.69 0.80
N VAL A 2 -36.70 0.05 0.40
CA VAL A 2 -36.65 1.01 -0.70
C VAL A 2 -35.76 2.16 -0.20
N VAL A 3 -34.53 2.28 -0.76
CA VAL A 3 -33.69 3.46 -0.53
C VAL A 3 -34.47 4.64 -1.11
N ASN A 4 -34.74 5.63 -0.28
CA ASN A 4 -35.51 6.82 -0.65
C ASN A 4 -34.89 7.46 -1.90
N VAL A 5 -35.73 7.66 -2.90
CA VAL A 5 -35.38 8.38 -4.14
C VAL A 5 -34.91 9.81 -3.83
N GLU A 6 -35.43 10.40 -2.74
CA GLU A 6 -35.09 11.76 -2.25
C GLU A 6 -33.62 11.90 -1.82
N GLU A 7 -33.00 10.89 -1.15
CA GLU A 7 -31.57 10.95 -0.75
C GLU A 7 -30.60 10.91 -1.94
N LYS A 8 -30.97 10.25 -3.05
CA LYS A 8 -30.16 10.24 -4.28
C LYS A 8 -30.10 11.60 -4.97
N ASP A 9 -31.16 12.39 -4.87
CA ASP A 9 -31.19 13.71 -5.48
C ASP A 9 -30.46 14.77 -4.63
N GLU A 10 -30.38 14.61 -3.31
CA GLU A 10 -29.62 15.52 -2.44
C GLU A 10 -28.12 15.53 -2.77
N MET A 11 -27.49 14.37 -3.00
CA MET A 11 -26.07 14.30 -3.35
C MET A 11 -25.76 14.90 -4.72
N LYS A 12 -26.65 14.73 -5.71
CA LYS A 12 -26.52 15.35 -7.02
C LYS A 12 -26.66 16.86 -6.97
N ASN A 13 -27.45 17.37 -6.01
CA ASN A 13 -27.59 18.80 -5.77
C ASN A 13 -26.37 19.39 -5.02
N GLN A 14 -25.64 18.57 -4.25
CA GLN A 14 -24.46 19.02 -3.49
C GLN A 14 -23.16 19.00 -4.29
N TYR A 15 -22.96 17.99 -5.16
CA TYR A 15 -21.73 17.82 -5.95
C TYR A 15 -22.04 17.46 -7.40
N LYS A 16 -21.42 18.17 -8.34
CA LYS A 16 -21.48 17.81 -9.75
C LYS A 16 -20.31 16.93 -10.13
N ILE A 17 -20.59 15.64 -10.32
CA ILE A 17 -19.62 14.62 -10.75
C ILE A 17 -19.76 14.41 -12.26
N LEU A 18 -18.66 14.49 -12.97
CA LEU A 18 -18.53 14.02 -14.35
C LEU A 18 -17.57 12.84 -14.42
N ALA A 19 -17.87 11.89 -15.28
CA ALA A 19 -16.98 10.79 -15.58
C ALA A 19 -16.72 10.69 -17.08
N PHE A 20 -15.56 10.14 -17.40
CA PHE A 20 -15.03 10.09 -18.76
C PHE A 20 -14.51 8.69 -19.06
N ASP A 21 -14.60 8.30 -20.33
CA ASP A 21 -14.09 7.03 -20.84
C ASP A 21 -13.61 7.19 -22.27
N THR A 22 -12.70 6.33 -22.72
CA THR A 22 -12.18 6.35 -24.09
C THR A 22 -12.31 4.99 -24.76
N GLU A 23 -12.76 5.02 -26.03
CA GLU A 23 -12.63 3.86 -26.92
C GLU A 23 -11.48 4.09 -27.89
N THR A 24 -10.65 3.05 -28.05
CA THR A 24 -9.39 3.18 -28.77
C THR A 24 -9.24 2.09 -29.85
N PHE A 25 -8.57 2.45 -30.94
CA PHE A 25 -8.06 1.49 -31.94
C PHE A 25 -6.54 1.54 -31.92
N LEU A 26 -5.90 0.40 -31.70
CA LEU A 26 -4.43 0.28 -31.55
C LEU A 26 -3.86 1.29 -30.53
N GLY A 27 -4.63 1.58 -29.48
CA GLY A 27 -4.26 2.51 -28.40
C GLY A 27 -4.37 4.00 -28.78
N GLU A 28 -4.92 4.36 -29.94
CA GLU A 28 -5.28 5.73 -30.31
C GLU A 28 -6.75 5.98 -30.06
N VAL A 29 -7.08 7.14 -29.50
CA VAL A 29 -8.46 7.50 -29.19
C VAL A 29 -9.28 7.63 -30.46
N LYS A 30 -10.41 6.95 -30.51
CA LYS A 30 -11.47 7.10 -31.53
C LYS A 30 -12.58 7.99 -31.01
N VAL A 31 -12.97 7.79 -29.75
CA VAL A 31 -13.95 8.64 -29.06
C VAL A 31 -13.55 8.79 -27.60
N LEU A 32 -13.72 9.99 -27.08
CA LEU A 32 -13.70 10.33 -25.64
C LEU A 32 -15.09 10.84 -25.28
N ALA A 33 -15.78 10.15 -24.38
CA ALA A 33 -17.10 10.49 -23.94
C ALA A 33 -17.14 11.03 -22.51
N CYS A 34 -18.25 11.68 -22.16
CA CYS A 34 -18.55 12.20 -20.84
C CYS A 34 -19.93 11.69 -20.39
N SER A 35 -20.12 11.54 -19.08
CA SER A 35 -21.37 11.10 -18.46
C SER A 35 -22.56 12.05 -18.66
N ASP A 36 -22.32 13.26 -19.15
CA ASP A 36 -23.40 14.19 -19.57
C ASP A 36 -23.95 13.94 -20.98
N GLY A 37 -23.49 12.88 -21.64
CA GLY A 37 -23.86 12.48 -23.00
C GLY A 37 -23.03 13.13 -24.09
N SER A 38 -22.15 14.06 -23.78
CA SER A 38 -21.28 14.68 -24.76
C SER A 38 -20.06 13.81 -25.07
N TYR A 39 -19.51 13.98 -26.27
CA TYR A 39 -18.32 13.26 -26.71
C TYR A 39 -17.52 14.06 -27.74
N ILE A 40 -16.31 13.66 -27.97
CA ILE A 40 -15.43 14.14 -29.05
C ILE A 40 -14.79 12.95 -29.74
N GLU A 41 -14.80 12.97 -31.08
CA GLU A 41 -14.05 12.06 -31.93
C GLU A 41 -12.79 12.77 -32.42
N SER A 42 -11.67 12.45 -31.79
CA SER A 42 -10.37 13.01 -32.14
C SER A 42 -9.26 12.13 -31.60
N SER A 43 -8.14 12.10 -32.30
CA SER A 43 -6.88 11.53 -31.79
C SER A 43 -5.89 12.63 -31.39
N ASP A 44 -6.22 13.91 -31.61
CA ASP A 44 -5.35 15.03 -31.26
C ASP A 44 -5.32 15.29 -29.75
N THR A 45 -4.15 15.21 -29.15
CA THR A 45 -3.97 15.39 -27.70
C THR A 45 -4.46 16.75 -27.20
N PHE A 46 -4.26 17.82 -27.99
CA PHE A 46 -4.69 19.16 -27.59
C PHE A 46 -6.21 19.26 -27.55
N ALA A 47 -6.92 18.77 -28.59
CA ALA A 47 -8.37 18.78 -28.66
C ALA A 47 -9.00 17.97 -27.53
N LEU A 48 -8.43 16.79 -27.22
CA LEU A 48 -8.88 15.94 -26.13
C LEU A 48 -8.69 16.60 -24.75
N LEU A 49 -7.56 17.27 -24.52
CA LEU A 49 -7.31 18.03 -23.29
C LEU A 49 -8.22 19.26 -23.16
N ASP A 50 -8.51 19.92 -24.28
CA ASP A 50 -9.44 21.08 -24.31
C ASP A 50 -10.86 20.63 -23.96
N PHE A 51 -11.33 19.51 -24.51
CA PHE A 51 -12.62 18.91 -24.16
C PHE A 51 -12.70 18.61 -22.68
N LEU A 52 -11.74 17.87 -22.13
CA LEU A 52 -11.67 17.52 -20.70
C LEU A 52 -11.63 18.76 -19.82
N TYR A 53 -10.80 19.75 -20.15
CA TYR A 53 -10.67 20.96 -19.37
C TYR A 53 -11.98 21.77 -19.36
N ASN A 54 -12.61 21.95 -20.53
CA ASN A 54 -13.84 22.75 -20.64
C ASN A 54 -15.04 22.07 -19.92
N LYS A 55 -15.16 20.72 -20.00
CA LYS A 55 -16.20 19.99 -19.28
C LYS A 55 -16.08 20.14 -17.76
N MET A 56 -14.87 20.24 -17.26
CA MET A 56 -14.63 20.36 -15.81
C MET A 56 -14.76 21.78 -15.26
N GLN A 57 -15.12 22.79 -16.06
CA GLN A 57 -15.24 24.18 -15.55
C GLN A 57 -16.36 24.31 -14.51
N ASP A 58 -17.45 23.57 -14.70
CA ASP A 58 -18.65 23.62 -13.86
C ASP A 58 -18.85 22.32 -13.08
N ALA A 59 -17.82 21.48 -12.93
CA ALA A 59 -17.88 20.23 -12.20
C ALA A 59 -16.90 20.22 -11.02
N ASP A 60 -17.31 19.58 -9.92
CA ASP A 60 -16.50 19.47 -8.71
C ASP A 60 -15.50 18.32 -8.79
N TYR A 61 -15.90 17.18 -9.40
CA TYR A 61 -15.09 15.99 -9.52
C TYR A 61 -15.15 15.37 -10.91
N GLY A 62 -13.97 15.04 -11.46
CA GLY A 62 -13.82 14.28 -12.71
C GLY A 62 -13.30 12.87 -12.43
N PHE A 63 -14.01 11.85 -12.88
CA PHE A 63 -13.62 10.47 -12.70
C PHE A 63 -13.36 9.74 -14.01
N PHE A 64 -12.44 8.78 -13.94
CA PHE A 64 -12.25 7.68 -14.87
C PHE A 64 -12.30 6.35 -14.13
N TYR A 65 -12.51 5.27 -14.85
CA TYR A 65 -12.33 3.92 -14.33
C TYR A 65 -11.06 3.30 -14.95
N ASN A 66 -10.02 3.05 -14.14
CA ASN A 66 -8.67 2.70 -14.62
C ASN A 66 -7.97 3.81 -15.42
N ILE A 67 -7.98 5.01 -14.92
CA ILE A 67 -7.50 6.26 -15.54
C ILE A 67 -6.15 6.16 -16.28
N GLU A 68 -5.25 5.22 -15.90
CA GLU A 68 -3.94 5.09 -16.54
C GLU A 68 -4.05 4.67 -18.01
N PHE A 69 -5.08 3.88 -18.35
CA PHE A 69 -5.34 3.47 -19.74
C PHE A 69 -5.80 4.66 -20.58
N ASP A 70 -6.86 5.34 -20.15
CA ASP A 70 -7.46 6.47 -20.86
C ASP A 70 -6.48 7.63 -21.01
N LEU A 71 -5.81 8.01 -19.94
CA LEU A 71 -4.79 9.04 -19.98
C LEU A 71 -3.66 8.67 -20.96
N SER A 72 -3.24 7.41 -20.96
CA SER A 72 -2.20 6.94 -21.87
C SER A 72 -2.62 7.08 -23.35
N ALA A 73 -3.88 6.79 -23.66
CA ALA A 73 -4.44 6.97 -24.99
C ALA A 73 -4.50 8.45 -25.40
N VAL A 74 -5.03 9.30 -24.52
CA VAL A 74 -5.15 10.76 -24.73
C VAL A 74 -3.80 11.41 -25.03
N ILE A 75 -2.74 11.00 -24.34
CA ILE A 75 -1.41 11.62 -24.46
C ILE A 75 -0.48 10.90 -25.47
N LYS A 76 -0.89 9.77 -26.01
CA LYS A 76 -0.05 8.94 -26.92
C LYS A 76 0.51 9.73 -28.11
N PRO A 77 -0.28 10.52 -28.87
CA PRO A 77 0.26 11.30 -30.00
C PRO A 77 1.35 12.26 -29.57
N PHE A 78 1.15 13.00 -28.50
CA PHE A 78 2.15 13.90 -27.94
C PHE A 78 3.42 13.16 -27.51
N LEU A 79 3.29 11.98 -26.89
CA LEU A 79 4.45 11.18 -26.46
C LEU A 79 5.24 10.63 -27.64
N ILE A 80 4.59 10.28 -28.74
CA ILE A 80 5.26 9.84 -29.97
C ILE A 80 6.12 10.98 -30.53
N GLU A 81 5.53 12.17 -30.69
CA GLU A 81 6.20 13.34 -31.20
C GLU A 81 7.40 13.76 -30.34
N HIS A 82 7.23 13.74 -29.03
CA HIS A 82 8.24 14.24 -28.08
C HIS A 82 9.11 13.15 -27.44
N GLN A 83 9.11 11.93 -27.99
CA GLN A 83 9.81 10.78 -27.40
C GLN A 83 11.29 11.01 -27.17
N LYS A 84 11.99 11.61 -28.13
CA LYS A 84 13.44 11.89 -28.02
C LYS A 84 13.72 12.93 -26.93
N GLU A 85 12.97 14.03 -26.93
CA GLU A 85 13.08 15.11 -25.92
C GLU A 85 12.88 14.53 -24.51
N MET A 86 11.80 13.79 -24.29
CA MET A 86 11.49 13.23 -22.97
C MET A 86 12.52 12.20 -22.50
N LYS A 87 13.14 11.47 -23.42
CA LYS A 87 14.22 10.53 -23.08
C LYS A 87 15.46 11.28 -22.57
N GLU A 88 15.83 12.40 -23.18
CA GLU A 88 16.92 13.27 -22.70
C GLU A 88 16.56 13.90 -21.35
N ASN A 89 15.36 14.44 -21.22
CA ASN A 89 14.90 15.05 -19.97
C ASN A 89 14.89 14.05 -18.80
N ARG A 90 14.61 12.78 -19.08
CA ARG A 90 14.69 11.71 -18.08
C ARG A 90 16.11 11.51 -17.53
N LYS A 91 17.14 11.74 -18.33
CA LYS A 91 18.54 11.68 -17.83
C LYS A 91 18.75 12.70 -16.71
N VAL A 92 18.16 13.90 -16.84
CA VAL A 92 18.18 14.95 -15.83
C VAL A 92 17.45 14.51 -14.55
N GLU A 93 16.26 13.89 -14.69
CA GLU A 93 15.53 13.34 -13.54
C GLU A 93 16.32 12.25 -12.80
N LEU A 94 16.96 11.35 -13.54
CA LEU A 94 17.79 10.29 -12.97
C LEU A 94 19.04 10.85 -12.26
N LYS A 95 19.69 11.88 -12.86
CA LYS A 95 20.82 12.56 -12.23
C LYS A 95 20.40 13.22 -10.92
N LEU A 96 19.28 13.94 -10.91
CA LEU A 96 18.72 14.54 -9.69
C LEU A 96 18.43 13.48 -8.63
N SER A 97 17.77 12.38 -9.01
CA SER A 97 17.44 11.30 -8.08
C SER A 97 18.69 10.63 -7.46
N LYS A 98 19.78 10.50 -8.22
CA LYS A 98 21.06 9.99 -7.69
C LYS A 98 21.67 10.93 -6.68
N LEU A 99 21.71 12.24 -7.00
CA LEU A 99 22.25 13.26 -6.10
C LEU A 99 21.43 13.42 -4.80
N GLU A 100 20.11 13.33 -4.88
CA GLU A 100 19.24 13.36 -3.69
C GLU A 100 19.44 12.16 -2.76
N LYS A 101 19.91 11.02 -3.29
CA LYS A 101 20.21 9.79 -2.54
C LYS A 101 21.66 9.70 -2.07
N ALA A 102 22.54 10.53 -2.59
CA ALA A 102 23.96 10.50 -2.22
C ALA A 102 24.17 10.86 -0.74
N GLN A 103 25.16 10.23 -0.10
CA GLN A 103 25.55 10.53 1.30
C GLN A 103 26.01 11.97 1.47
N LYS A 104 26.85 12.47 0.54
CA LYS A 104 27.21 13.89 0.43
C LYS A 104 26.35 14.53 -0.65
N LYS A 105 25.44 15.43 -0.25
CA LYS A 105 24.54 16.11 -1.17
C LYS A 105 25.17 17.40 -1.70
N ASP A 106 25.31 17.47 -3.00
CA ASP A 106 25.60 18.75 -3.67
C ASP A 106 24.30 19.55 -3.80
N TRP A 107 24.06 20.43 -2.84
CA TRP A 107 22.83 21.22 -2.78
C TRP A 107 22.74 22.27 -3.91
N GLN A 108 23.87 22.75 -4.43
CA GLN A 108 23.88 23.72 -5.55
C GLN A 108 23.44 23.02 -6.83
N GLU A 109 24.04 21.87 -7.15
CA GLU A 109 23.66 21.09 -8.33
C GLU A 109 22.22 20.56 -8.22
N ILE A 110 21.79 20.10 -7.05
CA ILE A 110 20.39 19.71 -6.79
C ILE A 110 19.43 20.86 -7.09
N LYS A 111 19.75 22.08 -6.64
CA LYS A 111 18.92 23.26 -6.89
C LYS A 111 18.85 23.59 -8.38
N LYS A 112 19.98 23.59 -9.06
CA LYS A 112 20.09 23.82 -10.50
C LYS A 112 19.26 22.82 -11.31
N LEU A 113 19.40 21.52 -11.05
CA LEU A 113 18.63 20.47 -11.73
C LEU A 113 17.12 20.59 -11.44
N LYS A 114 16.73 20.97 -10.22
CA LYS A 114 15.31 21.22 -9.89
C LYS A 114 14.73 22.41 -10.66
N GLU A 115 15.49 23.47 -10.83
CA GLU A 115 15.10 24.63 -11.62
C GLU A 115 14.97 24.26 -13.10
N GLN A 116 15.96 23.54 -13.65
CA GLN A 116 15.92 23.03 -15.01
C GLN A 116 14.69 22.16 -15.26
N LEU A 117 14.40 21.19 -14.36
CA LEU A 117 13.24 20.32 -14.49
C LEU A 117 11.89 21.04 -14.43
N ARG A 118 11.82 22.26 -13.90
CA ARG A 118 10.57 23.04 -13.87
C ARG A 118 10.11 23.48 -15.26
N THR A 119 11.00 23.60 -16.21
CA THR A 119 10.72 24.05 -17.58
C THR A 119 10.65 22.90 -18.58
N LEU A 120 11.22 21.76 -18.26
CA LEU A 120 11.28 20.60 -19.15
C LEU A 120 9.99 19.77 -19.13
N ASN A 121 9.64 19.21 -20.28
CA ASN A 121 8.63 18.16 -20.39
C ASN A 121 9.19 16.85 -19.83
N THR A 122 8.47 16.24 -18.91
CA THR A 122 8.82 14.96 -18.31
C THR A 122 7.60 14.03 -18.33
N LEU A 123 7.80 12.73 -18.10
CA LEU A 123 6.67 11.77 -18.02
C LEU A 123 5.67 12.05 -16.90
N LYS A 124 6.01 12.95 -15.98
CA LYS A 124 5.10 13.35 -14.89
C LYS A 124 4.46 14.70 -15.14
N ARG A 125 5.09 15.56 -15.96
CA ARG A 125 4.62 16.89 -16.23
C ARG A 125 5.10 17.36 -17.60
N PHE A 126 4.18 17.78 -18.44
CA PHE A 126 4.44 18.30 -19.78
C PHE A 126 3.42 19.35 -20.18
N THR A 127 3.67 20.03 -21.28
CA THR A 127 2.83 21.11 -21.81
C THR A 127 2.42 20.79 -23.24
N VAL A 128 1.12 20.86 -23.53
CA VAL A 128 0.53 20.72 -24.84
C VAL A 128 -0.23 22.00 -25.16
N GLY A 129 0.23 22.79 -26.12
CA GLY A 129 -0.31 24.12 -26.34
C GLY A 129 -0.26 24.99 -25.08
N TYR A 130 -1.41 25.47 -24.65
CA TYR A 130 -1.54 26.21 -23.38
C TYR A 130 -2.00 25.37 -22.18
N TYR A 131 -2.05 24.04 -22.30
CA TYR A 131 -2.37 23.14 -21.20
C TYR A 131 -1.12 22.50 -20.60
N ARG A 132 -0.95 22.66 -19.30
CA ARG A 132 0.06 21.93 -18.53
C ARG A 132 -0.61 20.75 -17.86
N VAL A 133 -0.13 19.56 -18.20
CA VAL A 133 -0.58 18.27 -17.60
C VAL A 133 0.38 17.88 -16.50
N HIS A 134 -0.15 17.48 -15.35
CA HIS A 134 0.61 16.88 -14.25
C HIS A 134 0.02 15.53 -13.87
N ILE A 135 0.76 14.45 -14.07
CA ILE A 135 0.33 13.08 -13.81
C ILE A 135 0.66 12.67 -12.37
N VAL A 136 -0.35 12.19 -11.65
CA VAL A 136 -0.23 11.59 -10.32
C VAL A 136 -0.30 10.07 -10.48
N ASN A 137 0.84 9.48 -10.75
CA ASN A 137 1.10 8.05 -11.01
C ASN A 137 -0.05 7.07 -10.69
N GLY A 138 -0.77 6.59 -11.71
CA GLY A 138 -1.84 5.58 -11.58
C GLY A 138 -3.01 5.98 -10.68
N LYS A 139 -3.15 7.26 -10.34
CA LYS A 139 -4.15 7.76 -9.39
C LYS A 139 -4.99 8.91 -9.94
N GLY A 140 -4.48 9.58 -10.98
CA GLY A 140 -5.12 10.72 -11.57
C GLY A 140 -4.16 11.66 -12.28
N PHE A 141 -4.70 12.76 -12.78
CA PHE A 141 -3.91 13.83 -13.40
C PHE A 141 -4.61 15.18 -13.23
N LYS A 142 -3.86 16.24 -13.54
CA LYS A 142 -4.34 17.62 -13.49
C LYS A 142 -4.08 18.30 -14.81
N ILE A 143 -4.99 19.15 -15.24
CA ILE A 143 -4.82 20.07 -16.36
C ILE A 143 -4.87 21.48 -15.80
N THR A 144 -3.86 22.28 -16.15
CA THR A 144 -3.77 23.70 -15.79
C THR A 144 -3.68 24.52 -17.06
N LYS A 145 -4.59 25.47 -17.28
CA LYS A 145 -4.52 26.40 -18.41
C LYS A 145 -3.50 27.50 -18.11
N ILE A 146 -2.51 27.68 -18.99
CA ILE A 146 -1.44 28.66 -18.84
C ILE A 146 -1.89 29.96 -19.53
N GLY A 147 -2.17 31.02 -18.77
CA GLY A 147 -2.51 32.34 -19.32
C GLY A 147 -1.32 33.11 -19.85
N LYS A 148 -1.52 34.02 -20.83
CA LYS A 148 -0.48 34.86 -21.46
C LYS A 148 0.13 35.91 -20.53
N LYS A 149 -0.50 36.29 -19.41
CA LYS A 149 0.07 37.18 -18.36
C LYS A 149 -0.51 36.81 -16.99
N ARG A 150 0.33 36.72 -15.98
CA ARG A 150 -0.08 36.69 -14.57
C ARG A 150 -0.70 38.04 -14.19
N SER A 151 -2.00 38.17 -14.26
CA SER A 151 -2.70 39.18 -13.45
C SER A 151 -2.69 38.67 -12.00
N ARG A 152 -2.47 39.54 -11.02
CA ARG A 152 -2.49 39.22 -9.59
C ARG A 152 -3.85 38.69 -9.13
N THR A 153 -4.88 38.85 -9.94
CA THR A 153 -6.28 38.49 -9.66
C THR A 153 -6.76 37.17 -10.34
N ASN A 154 -6.06 36.64 -11.35
CA ASN A 154 -6.45 35.41 -12.01
C ASN A 154 -5.83 34.20 -11.30
N LYS A 155 -6.60 33.55 -10.42
CA LYS A 155 -6.31 32.19 -9.97
C LYS A 155 -6.21 31.30 -11.21
N THR A 156 -5.04 30.65 -11.41
CA THR A 156 -4.90 29.59 -12.41
C THR A 156 -5.92 28.52 -12.12
N HIS A 157 -6.89 28.35 -13.00
CA HIS A 157 -7.91 27.30 -12.81
C HIS A 157 -7.27 25.95 -13.13
N VAL A 158 -7.34 25.03 -12.15
CA VAL A 158 -6.79 23.69 -12.25
C VAL A 158 -7.94 22.71 -12.15
N VAL A 159 -8.10 21.86 -13.14
CA VAL A 159 -9.05 20.76 -13.10
C VAL A 159 -8.30 19.47 -12.76
N GLU A 160 -8.91 18.63 -11.94
CA GLU A 160 -8.31 17.39 -11.44
C GLU A 160 -9.20 16.18 -11.78
N PHE A 161 -8.56 15.09 -12.19
CA PHE A 161 -9.21 13.84 -12.54
C PHE A 161 -8.69 12.73 -11.65
N PHE A 162 -9.60 11.84 -11.20
CA PHE A 162 -9.33 10.78 -10.25
C PHE A 162 -9.72 9.42 -10.82
N ASP A 163 -9.08 8.37 -10.33
CA ASP A 163 -9.45 7.00 -10.65
C ASP A 163 -10.38 6.44 -9.59
N VAL A 164 -11.68 6.33 -9.91
CA VAL A 164 -12.67 5.78 -8.98
C VAL A 164 -12.42 4.29 -8.71
N ALA A 165 -11.84 3.56 -9.65
CA ALA A 165 -11.50 2.15 -9.47
C ALA A 165 -10.55 1.90 -8.29
N ASN A 166 -9.69 2.87 -7.95
CA ASN A 166 -8.78 2.75 -6.80
C ASN A 166 -9.49 2.58 -5.45
N PHE A 167 -10.75 2.98 -5.35
CA PHE A 167 -11.56 2.81 -4.14
C PHE A 167 -12.22 1.44 -4.11
N TYR A 168 -12.70 0.94 -5.24
CA TYR A 168 -13.39 -0.33 -5.35
C TYR A 168 -12.46 -1.56 -5.42
N LYS A 169 -11.32 -1.47 -6.08
CA LYS A 169 -10.31 -2.54 -6.20
C LYS A 169 -9.83 -3.16 -4.88
N SER A 170 -10.09 -2.53 -3.77
CA SER A 170 -9.67 -3.02 -2.46
C SER A 170 -10.78 -3.67 -1.67
N LEU A 171 -12.00 -3.53 -2.15
CA LEU A 171 -13.16 -4.08 -1.50
C LEU A 171 -13.35 -5.55 -1.88
N ASP A 172 -12.89 -5.90 -3.08
CA ASP A 172 -13.04 -7.23 -3.67
C ASP A 172 -11.84 -7.65 -4.52
N SER A 173 -11.81 -8.95 -4.82
CA SER A 173 -10.90 -9.55 -5.80
C SER A 173 -11.22 -9.13 -7.24
N TYR A 174 -12.34 -8.48 -7.50
CA TYR A 174 -12.86 -8.15 -8.82
C TYR A 174 -12.65 -6.67 -9.17
N PHE A 175 -12.26 -6.41 -10.43
CA PHE A 175 -11.70 -5.10 -10.79
C PHE A 175 -12.24 -4.50 -12.07
N THR A 176 -13.11 -5.20 -12.80
CA THR A 176 -13.69 -4.63 -14.01
C THR A 176 -14.84 -3.68 -13.67
N LEU A 177 -15.07 -2.66 -14.49
CA LEU A 177 -16.19 -1.75 -14.32
C LEU A 177 -17.51 -2.51 -14.28
N ASP A 178 -17.66 -3.52 -15.12
CA ASP A 178 -18.84 -4.37 -15.24
C ASP A 178 -19.19 -5.04 -13.91
N GLN A 179 -18.23 -5.77 -13.33
CA GLN A 179 -18.40 -6.49 -12.07
C GLN A 179 -18.70 -5.56 -10.89
N VAL A 180 -18.00 -4.42 -10.82
CA VAL A 180 -18.20 -3.45 -9.75
C VAL A 180 -19.55 -2.77 -9.88
N SER A 181 -19.96 -2.44 -11.09
CA SER A 181 -21.28 -1.82 -11.35
C SER A 181 -22.42 -2.80 -11.09
N GLU A 182 -22.30 -4.05 -11.52
CA GLU A 182 -23.29 -5.08 -11.22
C GLU A 182 -23.47 -5.25 -9.71
N LYS A 183 -22.37 -5.35 -8.97
CA LYS A 183 -22.41 -5.53 -7.52
C LYS A 183 -22.97 -4.34 -6.75
N TYR A 184 -22.54 -3.11 -7.06
CA TYR A 184 -22.85 -1.94 -6.24
C TYR A 184 -23.94 -1.04 -6.80
N LEU A 185 -24.25 -1.15 -8.10
CA LEU A 185 -25.28 -0.37 -8.76
C LEU A 185 -26.46 -1.22 -9.26
N ASN A 186 -26.33 -2.55 -9.21
CA ASN A 186 -27.25 -3.50 -9.86
C ASN A 186 -27.47 -3.15 -11.34
N ASP A 187 -26.38 -2.80 -12.03
CA ASP A 187 -26.37 -2.39 -13.44
C ASP A 187 -25.02 -2.79 -14.04
N LYS A 188 -24.97 -3.01 -15.35
CA LYS A 188 -23.78 -3.46 -16.06
C LYS A 188 -23.61 -2.78 -17.42
N LYS A 189 -22.48 -3.03 -18.05
CA LYS A 189 -22.22 -2.60 -19.43
C LYS A 189 -23.24 -3.18 -20.39
N ASN A 190 -23.52 -2.44 -21.45
CA ASN A 190 -24.52 -2.82 -22.45
C ASN A 190 -23.91 -3.34 -23.77
N ASN A 191 -22.64 -3.75 -23.77
CA ASN A 191 -21.97 -4.20 -24.99
C ASN A 191 -22.63 -5.44 -25.62
N GLU A 192 -23.19 -6.35 -24.83
CA GLU A 192 -23.91 -7.53 -25.33
C GLU A 192 -25.22 -7.13 -26.01
N GLU A 193 -26.01 -6.26 -25.36
CA GLU A 193 -27.27 -5.74 -25.90
C GLU A 193 -27.08 -4.99 -27.21
N LEU A 194 -25.95 -4.25 -27.33
CA LEU A 194 -25.59 -3.52 -28.53
C LEU A 194 -24.86 -4.38 -29.57
N GLY A 195 -24.57 -5.64 -29.28
CA GLY A 195 -23.83 -6.54 -30.19
C GLY A 195 -22.41 -6.04 -30.46
N ILE A 196 -21.72 -5.50 -29.41
CA ILE A 196 -20.38 -4.94 -29.49
C ILE A 196 -19.37 -5.95 -28.99
N ASP A 197 -18.40 -6.32 -29.82
CA ASP A 197 -17.19 -7.00 -29.38
C ASP A 197 -16.14 -5.96 -28.93
N ARG A 198 -15.90 -5.89 -27.62
CA ARG A 198 -14.94 -4.97 -27.00
C ARG A 198 -13.51 -5.14 -27.52
N LYS A 199 -13.10 -6.38 -27.82
CA LYS A 199 -11.76 -6.64 -28.37
C LYS A 199 -11.64 -6.14 -29.79
N ALA A 200 -12.70 -6.31 -30.60
CA ALA A 200 -12.74 -5.87 -31.99
C ALA A 200 -12.61 -4.34 -32.10
N ILE A 201 -13.12 -3.54 -31.16
CA ILE A 201 -12.92 -2.07 -31.17
C ILE A 201 -11.42 -1.75 -31.22
N GLY A 202 -10.61 -2.40 -30.38
CA GLY A 202 -9.18 -2.13 -30.26
C GLY A 202 -8.29 -2.77 -31.31
N THR A 203 -8.76 -3.79 -32.05
CA THR A 203 -7.89 -4.66 -32.85
C THR A 203 -8.34 -4.87 -34.30
N VAL A 204 -9.61 -4.70 -34.61
CA VAL A 204 -10.15 -4.97 -35.97
C VAL A 204 -10.27 -3.66 -36.75
N PRO A 205 -9.54 -3.49 -37.88
CA PRO A 205 -9.65 -2.31 -38.72
C PRO A 205 -11.07 -2.10 -39.22
N GLY A 206 -11.58 -0.86 -39.18
CA GLY A 206 -12.91 -0.50 -39.67
C GLY A 206 -14.07 -0.91 -38.77
N TYR A 207 -13.82 -1.62 -37.66
CA TYR A 207 -14.87 -2.01 -36.70
C TYR A 207 -15.53 -0.82 -36.04
N TYR A 208 -14.73 0.18 -35.62
CA TYR A 208 -15.25 1.42 -35.04
C TYR A 208 -16.18 2.13 -36.04
N GLU A 209 -15.72 2.35 -37.24
CA GLU A 209 -16.46 3.05 -38.29
C GLU A 209 -17.78 2.34 -38.64
N SER A 210 -17.76 0.99 -38.66
CA SER A 210 -18.95 0.16 -38.98
C SER A 210 -20.02 0.18 -37.89
N LYS A 211 -19.64 0.41 -36.63
CA LYS A 211 -20.54 0.42 -35.47
C LYS A 211 -20.46 1.73 -34.64
N ARG A 212 -20.05 2.81 -35.30
CA ARG A 212 -19.72 4.11 -34.67
C ARG A 212 -20.75 4.57 -33.63
N GLU A 213 -22.03 4.67 -34.02
CA GLU A 213 -23.07 5.17 -33.12
C GLU A 213 -23.29 4.25 -31.88
N LEU A 214 -23.21 2.94 -32.10
CA LEU A 214 -23.36 1.96 -31.02
C LEU A 214 -22.18 2.01 -30.06
N ILE A 215 -20.94 2.18 -30.56
CA ILE A 215 -19.73 2.30 -29.74
C ILE A 215 -19.74 3.61 -28.93
N ILE A 216 -20.23 4.71 -29.53
CA ILE A 216 -20.40 5.96 -28.77
C ILE A 216 -21.42 5.77 -27.64
N LYS A 217 -22.57 5.14 -27.89
CA LYS A 217 -23.56 4.83 -26.83
C LYS A 217 -22.98 3.94 -25.74
N TYR A 218 -22.18 2.95 -26.12
CA TYR A 218 -21.48 2.09 -25.17
C TYR A 218 -20.49 2.86 -24.31
N CYS A 219 -19.66 3.73 -24.91
CA CYS A 219 -18.69 4.57 -24.18
C CYS A 219 -19.40 5.54 -23.21
N ILE A 220 -20.53 6.16 -23.61
CA ILE A 220 -21.35 7.02 -22.74
C ILE A 220 -21.93 6.20 -21.56
N LYS A 221 -22.36 4.94 -21.79
CA LYS A 221 -22.83 4.06 -20.71
C LYS A 221 -21.72 3.77 -19.70
N ASP A 222 -20.48 3.53 -20.16
CA ASP A 222 -19.35 3.33 -19.27
C ASP A 222 -19.03 4.58 -18.43
N CYS A 223 -19.18 5.78 -19.00
CA CYS A 223 -19.10 7.05 -18.27
C CYS A 223 -20.23 7.17 -17.22
N ASP A 224 -21.48 6.84 -17.57
CA ASP A 224 -22.62 6.87 -16.62
C ASP A 224 -22.36 5.95 -15.42
N LEU A 225 -21.97 4.69 -15.67
CA LEU A 225 -21.65 3.74 -14.62
C LEU A 225 -20.53 4.27 -13.70
N THR A 226 -19.49 4.85 -14.30
CA THR A 226 -18.35 5.43 -13.58
C THR A 226 -18.77 6.62 -12.70
N ALA A 227 -19.61 7.52 -13.21
CA ALA A 227 -20.14 8.65 -12.43
C ALA A 227 -21.01 8.18 -11.26
N ARG A 228 -21.89 7.22 -11.52
CA ARG A 228 -22.76 6.62 -10.48
C ARG A 228 -21.96 5.92 -9.38
N LEU A 229 -20.84 5.25 -9.71
CA LEU A 229 -19.91 4.74 -8.71
C LEU A 229 -19.27 5.86 -7.88
N GLY A 230 -18.97 7.00 -8.49
CA GLY A 230 -18.50 8.20 -7.79
C GLY A 230 -19.55 8.72 -6.78
N TYR A 231 -20.81 8.85 -7.19
CA TYR A 231 -21.92 9.23 -6.30
C TYR A 231 -22.13 8.21 -5.18
N LYS A 232 -22.05 6.90 -5.49
CA LYS A 232 -22.20 5.84 -4.48
C LYS A 232 -21.08 5.87 -3.44
N LEU A 233 -19.85 6.19 -3.83
CA LEU A 233 -18.74 6.41 -2.90
C LEU A 233 -19.03 7.60 -1.95
N PHE A 234 -19.58 8.71 -2.47
CA PHE A 234 -19.90 9.90 -1.67
C PHE A 234 -21.06 9.65 -0.71
N GLU A 235 -22.12 9.01 -1.19
CA GLU A 235 -23.23 8.55 -0.36
C GLU A 235 -22.73 7.70 0.82
N SER A 236 -21.87 6.72 0.53
CA SER A 236 -21.33 5.84 1.57
C SER A 236 -20.44 6.58 2.58
N LEU A 237 -19.70 7.60 2.15
CA LEU A 237 -18.93 8.45 3.09
C LEU A 237 -19.85 9.29 3.97
N ASN A 238 -20.91 9.86 3.41
CA ASN A 238 -21.92 10.63 4.16
C ASN A 238 -22.66 9.73 5.16
N ASN A 239 -23.06 8.52 4.77
CA ASN A 239 -23.69 7.54 5.66
C ASN A 239 -22.80 7.19 6.87
N LEU A 240 -21.49 7.28 6.71
CA LEU A 240 -20.52 7.11 7.78
C LEU A 240 -20.25 8.41 8.58
N GLY A 241 -20.82 9.54 8.16
CA GLY A 241 -20.64 10.86 8.78
C GLY A 241 -19.30 11.52 8.45
N PHE A 242 -18.69 11.21 7.29
CA PHE A 242 -17.40 11.78 6.88
C PHE A 242 -17.53 12.77 5.73
N SER A 243 -16.73 13.82 5.77
CA SER A 243 -16.63 14.79 4.69
C SER A 243 -15.97 14.20 3.44
N ILE A 244 -16.41 14.67 2.28
CA ILE A 244 -15.84 14.28 0.99
C ILE A 244 -14.48 14.97 0.80
N PRO A 245 -13.37 14.22 0.59
CA PRO A 245 -12.06 14.82 0.35
C PRO A 245 -12.02 15.58 -0.96
N SER A 246 -11.49 16.80 -0.97
CA SER A 246 -11.27 17.58 -2.19
C SER A 246 -10.30 16.93 -3.20
N LYS A 247 -9.53 15.93 -2.77
CA LYS A 247 -8.56 15.18 -3.59
C LYS A 247 -8.66 13.69 -3.34
N LEU A 248 -9.15 12.98 -4.34
CA LEU A 248 -9.45 11.55 -4.27
C LEU A 248 -8.41 10.68 -4.99
N TYR A 249 -7.11 10.93 -4.75
CA TYR A 249 -6.04 10.13 -5.38
C TYR A 249 -5.83 8.74 -4.78
N SER A 250 -6.33 8.48 -3.58
CA SER A 250 -6.20 7.17 -2.93
C SER A 250 -7.08 7.09 -1.68
N LYS A 251 -7.27 5.88 -1.18
CA LYS A 251 -7.94 5.62 0.10
C LYS A 251 -7.35 6.41 1.27
N ALA A 252 -6.03 6.61 1.27
CA ALA A 252 -5.37 7.45 2.25
C ALA A 252 -5.87 8.91 2.22
N SER A 253 -6.45 9.39 1.10
CA SER A 253 -7.10 10.70 1.04
C SER A 253 -8.34 10.78 1.91
N ILE A 254 -9.12 9.69 2.00
CA ILE A 254 -10.30 9.59 2.87
C ILE A 254 -9.85 9.61 4.34
N ALA A 255 -8.92 8.72 4.73
CA ALA A 255 -8.39 8.69 6.09
C ALA A 255 -7.75 10.04 6.50
N LYS A 256 -7.12 10.73 5.55
CA LYS A 256 -6.60 12.08 5.76
C LYS A 256 -7.70 13.08 6.06
N GLN A 257 -8.80 13.05 5.31
CA GLN A 257 -9.93 13.93 5.55
C GLN A 257 -10.54 13.68 6.92
N VAL A 258 -10.72 12.41 7.29
CA VAL A 258 -11.22 12.04 8.63
C VAL A 258 -10.32 12.59 9.74
N LEU A 259 -9.00 12.52 9.61
CA LEU A 259 -8.08 13.13 10.57
C LEU A 259 -8.28 14.64 10.71
N ILE A 260 -8.51 15.33 9.58
CA ILE A 260 -8.77 16.78 9.57
C ILE A 260 -10.11 17.07 10.23
N ASP A 261 -11.17 16.32 9.89
CA ASP A 261 -12.51 16.47 10.45
C ASP A 261 -12.54 16.24 11.98
N MET A 262 -11.66 15.35 12.47
CA MET A 262 -11.44 15.10 13.89
C MET A 262 -10.52 16.12 14.56
N GLY A 263 -10.09 17.17 13.86
CA GLY A 263 -9.31 18.27 14.39
C GLY A 263 -7.82 17.91 14.66
N TYR A 264 -7.30 16.85 14.03
CA TYR A 264 -5.88 16.50 14.22
C TYR A 264 -4.96 17.49 13.51
N GLU A 265 -4.07 18.10 14.28
CA GLU A 265 -2.95 18.91 13.79
C GLU A 265 -1.63 18.41 14.41
N ASN A 266 -0.56 18.48 13.62
CA ASN A 266 0.78 18.10 14.07
C ASN A 266 1.56 19.33 14.56
N HIS A 267 1.76 19.42 15.86
CA HIS A 267 2.49 20.50 16.54
C HIS A 267 3.95 20.11 16.91
N VAL A 268 4.51 19.11 16.23
CA VAL A 268 5.89 18.65 16.46
C VAL A 268 6.83 19.25 15.43
N SER A 269 7.86 19.96 15.88
CA SER A 269 8.85 20.57 15.01
C SER A 269 9.66 19.54 14.20
N LYS A 270 10.22 19.96 13.05
CA LYS A 270 11.01 19.05 12.18
C LYS A 270 12.24 18.47 12.86
N ASN A 271 12.84 19.19 13.83
CA ASN A 271 14.01 18.69 14.53
C ASN A 271 13.64 17.51 15.47
N ILE A 272 12.54 17.63 16.16
CA ILE A 272 12.02 16.54 17.02
C ILE A 272 11.55 15.35 16.19
N GLN A 273 10.93 15.61 15.04
CA GLN A 273 10.57 14.58 14.06
C GLN A 273 11.77 13.70 13.64
N LYS A 274 13.00 14.24 13.63
CA LYS A 274 14.20 13.44 13.31
C LYS A 274 14.43 12.32 14.32
N ILE A 275 14.26 12.59 15.62
CA ILE A 275 14.41 11.56 16.68
C ILE A 275 13.41 10.43 16.44
N GLY A 276 12.11 10.78 16.28
CA GLY A 276 11.09 9.79 15.97
C GLY A 276 11.37 9.01 14.69
N ARG A 277 11.91 9.67 13.65
CA ARG A 277 12.30 9.00 12.40
C ARG A 277 13.45 8.02 12.59
N MET A 278 14.48 8.40 13.35
CA MET A 278 15.61 7.51 13.66
C MET A 278 15.16 6.31 14.49
N ALA A 279 14.24 6.50 15.43
CA ALA A 279 13.65 5.44 16.24
C ALA A 279 12.52 4.68 15.54
N TYR A 280 12.09 5.11 14.33
CA TYR A 280 11.04 4.43 13.59
C TYR A 280 11.56 3.15 12.95
N HIS A 281 11.22 2.01 13.54
CA HIS A 281 11.39 0.67 13.00
C HIS A 281 10.01 0.14 12.60
N GLY A 282 9.90 -0.59 11.50
CA GLY A 282 8.65 -1.20 11.05
C GLY A 282 8.19 -2.34 11.95
N GLY A 283 7.11 -3.01 11.58
CA GLY A 283 6.68 -4.25 12.22
C GLY A 283 7.69 -5.37 11.98
N ILE A 284 7.72 -6.35 12.87
CA ILE A 284 8.55 -7.56 12.72
C ILE A 284 7.93 -8.42 11.63
N PHE A 285 8.76 -8.87 10.72
CA PHE A 285 8.40 -9.85 9.73
C PHE A 285 9.55 -10.84 9.61
N GLU A 286 9.51 -11.90 10.40
CA GLU A 286 10.63 -12.80 10.59
C GLU A 286 10.18 -14.26 10.70
N THR A 287 10.91 -15.13 10.04
CA THR A 287 10.73 -16.58 10.08
C THR A 287 11.80 -17.20 10.97
N PHE A 288 11.38 -17.94 11.99
CA PHE A 288 12.25 -18.62 12.95
C PHE A 288 12.50 -20.07 12.57
N ALA A 289 11.62 -20.67 11.75
CA ALA A 289 11.73 -22.05 11.31
C ALA A 289 11.17 -22.21 9.89
N LEU A 290 11.79 -23.10 9.11
CA LEU A 290 11.32 -23.50 7.78
C LEU A 290 10.89 -24.97 7.82
N GLY A 291 9.97 -25.38 6.90
CA GLY A 291 9.53 -26.75 6.77
C GLY A 291 8.03 -26.92 7.07
N HIS A 292 7.63 -28.17 7.32
CA HIS A 292 6.23 -28.54 7.53
C HIS A 292 5.96 -28.83 9.01
N TYR A 293 4.94 -28.16 9.55
CA TYR A 293 4.57 -28.23 10.96
C TYR A 293 3.08 -28.52 11.11
N LYS A 294 2.72 -29.40 12.05
CA LYS A 294 1.33 -29.72 12.42
C LYS A 294 0.95 -29.07 13.74
N ASP A 295 -0.35 -29.00 14.01
CA ASP A 295 -0.90 -28.43 15.26
C ASP A 295 -0.50 -26.97 15.48
N ILE A 296 -0.83 -26.12 14.53
CA ILE A 296 -0.42 -24.72 14.49
C ILE A 296 -1.53 -23.82 15.01
N ILE A 297 -1.14 -22.84 15.78
CA ILE A 297 -1.97 -21.70 16.12
C ILE A 297 -1.39 -20.43 15.53
N ASN A 298 -2.26 -19.57 15.00
CA ASN A 298 -1.98 -18.17 14.70
C ASN A 298 -2.69 -17.31 15.74
N LEU A 299 -1.95 -16.43 16.40
CA LEU A 299 -2.50 -15.35 17.22
C LEU A 299 -2.26 -14.03 16.50
N ASP A 300 -3.33 -13.32 16.18
CA ASP A 300 -3.30 -12.05 15.47
C ASP A 300 -3.89 -10.93 16.32
N ILE A 301 -3.26 -9.76 16.34
CA ILE A 301 -3.74 -8.61 17.12
C ILE A 301 -4.85 -7.90 16.32
N ASN A 302 -6.05 -7.84 16.88
CA ASN A 302 -7.21 -7.18 16.28
C ASN A 302 -6.93 -5.70 15.98
N SER A 303 -6.71 -5.36 14.71
CA SER A 303 -6.37 -4.00 14.27
C SER A 303 -5.20 -3.41 15.07
N ALA A 304 -4.07 -4.08 15.08
CA ALA A 304 -2.90 -3.81 15.92
C ALA A 304 -2.46 -2.33 15.94
N TYR A 305 -2.21 -1.72 14.79
CA TYR A 305 -1.78 -0.32 14.72
C TYR A 305 -2.86 0.68 15.16
N PRO A 306 -4.12 0.53 14.76
CA PRO A 306 -5.23 1.33 15.30
C PRO A 306 -5.36 1.22 16.83
N ALA A 307 -5.19 0.03 17.38
CA ALA A 307 -5.23 -0.18 18.84
C ALA A 307 -4.16 0.63 19.57
N GLN A 308 -2.94 0.65 19.05
CA GLN A 308 -1.87 1.43 19.63
C GLN A 308 -2.08 2.94 19.43
N LEU A 309 -2.61 3.32 18.26
CA LEU A 309 -2.84 4.72 17.92
C LEU A 309 -3.82 5.40 18.86
N GLN A 310 -4.93 4.74 19.22
CA GLN A 310 -5.94 5.33 20.12
C GLN A 310 -5.41 5.68 21.52
N ALA A 311 -4.35 5.00 21.99
CA ALA A 311 -3.78 5.18 23.30
C ALA A 311 -2.75 6.33 23.36
N LEU A 312 -2.40 6.92 22.22
CA LEU A 312 -1.40 8.00 22.17
C LEU A 312 -1.98 9.32 22.70
N THR A 313 -1.19 9.98 23.54
CA THR A 313 -1.48 11.31 24.05
C THR A 313 -1.06 12.39 23.06
N GLU A 314 -1.75 13.53 23.07
CA GLU A 314 -1.45 14.67 22.21
C GLU A 314 -0.07 15.25 22.54
N ILE A 315 0.73 15.52 21.50
CA ILE A 315 1.96 16.28 21.61
C ILE A 315 1.71 17.66 21.04
N ASN A 316 1.73 18.67 21.89
CA ASN A 316 1.59 20.06 21.49
C ASN A 316 2.69 20.92 22.12
N LEU A 317 3.76 21.12 21.33
CA LEU A 317 4.91 21.91 21.73
C LEU A 317 4.69 23.41 21.52
N ASP A 318 3.73 23.79 20.65
CA ASP A 318 3.50 25.18 20.26
C ASP A 318 2.79 25.97 21.37
N ASN A 319 1.88 25.33 22.11
CA ASN A 319 1.12 25.95 23.22
C ASN A 319 1.69 25.68 24.61
N GLY A 320 2.84 25.02 24.71
CA GLY A 320 3.49 24.70 25.99
C GLY A 320 2.88 23.52 26.77
N ASN A 321 1.86 22.83 26.24
CA ASN A 321 1.30 21.64 26.87
C ASN A 321 2.26 20.45 26.89
N SER A 322 3.23 20.42 25.98
CA SER A 322 4.26 19.39 25.92
C SER A 322 5.65 20.02 26.12
N GLN A 323 6.50 19.32 26.86
CA GLN A 323 7.86 19.73 27.17
C GLN A 323 8.84 18.63 26.77
N ILE A 324 10.00 19.03 26.24
CA ILE A 324 11.09 18.11 25.91
C ILE A 324 12.06 18.10 27.10
N LEU A 325 12.34 16.91 27.60
CA LEU A 325 13.24 16.68 28.73
C LEU A 325 14.41 15.78 28.30
N THR A 326 15.56 15.97 28.93
CA THR A 326 16.70 15.04 28.86
C THR A 326 16.64 14.04 30.00
N SER A 327 17.43 12.96 29.93
CA SER A 327 17.55 11.96 31.00
C SER A 327 18.02 12.53 32.36
N GLU A 328 18.62 13.71 32.37
CA GLU A 328 19.05 14.38 33.58
C GLU A 328 17.89 15.04 34.34
N SER A 329 16.77 15.24 33.71
CA SER A 329 15.59 15.85 34.31
C SER A 329 14.95 14.92 35.35
N PRO A 330 14.61 15.40 36.57
CA PRO A 330 13.93 14.60 37.60
C PRO A 330 12.53 14.13 37.16
N ASN A 331 11.95 14.77 36.14
CA ASN A 331 10.66 14.39 35.56
C ASN A 331 10.76 13.48 34.32
N PHE A 332 11.96 13.06 33.93
CA PHE A 332 12.15 12.23 32.74
C PHE A 332 11.32 10.93 32.81
N GLU A 333 11.27 10.28 33.97
CA GLU A 333 10.49 9.02 34.09
C GLU A 333 8.98 9.21 33.93
N LYS A 334 8.47 10.43 34.09
CA LYS A 334 7.06 10.77 33.91
C LYS A 334 6.70 11.06 32.44
N CYS A 335 7.69 11.12 31.54
CA CYS A 335 7.46 11.40 30.12
C CYS A 335 6.55 10.34 29.47
N ASP A 336 5.62 10.81 28.63
CA ASP A 336 4.72 9.96 27.85
C ASP A 336 5.43 9.28 26.68
N TYR A 337 6.46 9.94 26.16
CA TYR A 337 7.28 9.42 25.05
C TYR A 337 8.75 9.53 25.44
N LYS A 338 9.46 8.41 25.43
CA LYS A 338 10.89 8.34 25.73
C LYS A 338 11.64 7.71 24.57
N PHE A 339 12.76 8.30 24.22
CA PHE A 339 13.66 7.88 23.15
C PHE A 339 15.06 7.73 23.70
N TYR A 340 15.71 6.68 23.34
CA TYR A 340 17.06 6.34 23.78
C TYR A 340 17.98 6.17 22.57
N HIS A 341 19.09 6.86 22.60
CA HIS A 341 20.21 6.61 21.70
C HIS A 341 21.12 5.60 22.40
N ILE A 342 21.22 4.42 21.86
CA ILE A 342 21.96 3.32 22.47
C ILE A 342 23.08 2.85 21.57
N LYS A 343 24.13 2.31 22.19
CA LYS A 343 25.23 1.61 21.54
C LYS A 343 25.18 0.16 21.95
N ALA A 344 25.08 -0.73 20.99
CA ALA A 344 24.94 -2.15 21.26
C ALA A 344 25.70 -2.99 20.23
N ARG A 345 26.06 -4.18 20.64
CA ARG A 345 26.45 -5.20 19.70
C ARG A 345 25.25 -5.76 18.98
N SER A 346 24.85 -6.27 18.17
CA SER A 346 23.67 -6.79 17.53
C SER A 346 22.42 -6.88 18.43
N ILE A 347 21.34 -6.29 17.97
CA ILE A 347 20.00 -6.45 18.54
C ILE A 347 19.09 -7.03 17.44
N PRO A 348 18.88 -8.37 17.41
CA PRO A 348 18.19 -9.05 16.30
C PRO A 348 16.76 -8.58 16.07
N ILE A 349 16.08 -8.09 17.11
CA ILE A 349 14.69 -7.58 17.04
C ILE A 349 14.59 -6.19 16.41
N LEU A 350 15.72 -5.49 16.22
CA LEU A 350 15.76 -4.17 15.59
C LEU A 350 16.28 -4.28 14.15
N GLN A 351 15.68 -3.49 13.28
CA GLN A 351 16.13 -3.38 11.90
C GLN A 351 17.29 -2.39 11.81
N GLU A 352 18.33 -2.77 11.10
CA GLU A 352 19.41 -1.81 10.82
C GLU A 352 18.93 -0.66 9.95
N LYS A 353 19.31 0.54 10.35
CA LYS A 353 19.16 1.76 9.58
C LYS A 353 20.51 2.44 9.48
N ASP A 354 20.72 3.14 8.37
CA ASP A 354 21.85 4.05 8.29
C ASP A 354 21.60 5.33 9.12
N VAL A 355 22.63 6.16 9.21
CA VAL A 355 22.57 7.46 9.92
C VAL A 355 21.49 8.43 9.37
N ASN A 356 20.92 8.13 8.19
CA ASN A 356 19.84 8.87 7.56
C ASN A 356 18.46 8.22 7.79
N GLY A 357 18.37 7.13 8.54
CA GLY A 357 17.14 6.38 8.80
C GLY A 357 16.68 5.49 7.63
N ASN A 358 17.57 5.15 6.68
CA ASN A 358 17.25 4.22 5.61
C ASN A 358 17.42 2.78 6.10
N ILE A 359 16.48 1.91 5.71
CA ILE A 359 16.52 0.48 6.00
C ILE A 359 17.34 -0.22 4.92
N TYR A 360 18.29 -1.04 5.31
CA TYR A 360 19.04 -1.85 4.37
C TYR A 360 18.25 -3.07 3.93
N TYR A 361 18.35 -3.35 2.64
CA TYR A 361 17.86 -4.56 2.00
C TYR A 361 19.05 -5.28 1.37
N ILE A 362 19.20 -6.56 1.68
CA ILE A 362 20.13 -7.44 0.98
C ILE A 362 19.31 -8.30 0.03
N ASP A 363 19.62 -8.27 -1.26
CA ASP A 363 18.89 -9.00 -2.31
C ASP A 363 17.36 -8.78 -2.30
N GLY A 364 16.92 -7.53 -1.99
CA GLY A 364 15.51 -7.18 -1.94
C GLY A 364 14.78 -7.68 -0.70
N GLN A 365 15.44 -8.37 0.21
CA GLN A 365 14.88 -8.81 1.48
C GLN A 365 15.32 -7.90 2.62
N LYS A 366 14.36 -7.61 3.51
CA LYS A 366 14.55 -6.85 4.73
C LYS A 366 15.06 -7.83 5.79
N TYR A 367 16.34 -7.77 6.11
CA TYR A 367 16.90 -8.55 7.21
C TYR A 367 16.84 -7.76 8.51
N PRO A 368 16.27 -8.32 9.59
CA PRO A 368 16.61 -7.86 10.92
C PRO A 368 18.09 -8.14 11.11
N GLY A 369 18.86 -7.08 11.39
CA GLY A 369 20.29 -7.18 11.31
C GLY A 369 20.90 -8.15 12.31
N VAL A 370 21.53 -9.19 11.84
CA VAL A 370 22.59 -9.85 12.61
C VAL A 370 23.86 -9.02 12.40
N VAL A 371 24.03 -7.94 13.13
CA VAL A 371 25.24 -7.14 13.09
C VAL A 371 26.24 -7.72 14.07
N THR A 372 27.37 -8.18 13.58
CA THR A 372 28.49 -8.61 14.42
C THR A 372 29.33 -7.43 14.94
N SER A 373 29.09 -6.23 14.43
CA SER A 373 29.76 -4.99 14.84
C SER A 373 28.92 -4.20 15.85
N ILE A 374 29.57 -3.41 16.67
CA ILE A 374 28.94 -2.44 17.55
C ILE A 374 28.28 -1.38 16.65
N SER A 375 26.99 -1.13 16.88
CA SER A 375 26.19 -0.14 16.16
C SER A 375 25.42 0.76 17.11
N GLU A 376 25.05 1.92 16.62
CA GLU A 376 24.24 2.88 17.35
C GLU A 376 22.81 2.83 16.83
N TYR A 377 21.85 2.86 17.76
CA TYR A 377 20.42 2.77 17.46
C TYR A 377 19.66 3.84 18.22
N TRP A 378 18.67 4.44 17.56
CA TRP A 378 17.62 5.16 18.25
C TRP A 378 16.43 4.23 18.46
N ILE A 379 15.95 4.14 19.68
CA ILE A 379 14.86 3.25 20.08
C ILE A 379 13.84 3.99 20.93
N THR A 380 12.62 3.46 20.97
CA THR A 380 11.57 3.94 21.88
C THR A 380 11.66 3.22 23.23
N GLU A 381 10.89 3.67 24.22
CA GLU A 381 10.75 2.98 25.51
C GLU A 381 10.24 1.55 25.35
N TYR A 382 9.33 1.29 24.40
CA TYR A 382 8.83 -0.07 24.14
C TYR A 382 9.92 -0.99 23.60
N ASP A 383 10.76 -0.50 22.70
CA ASP A 383 11.91 -1.25 22.21
C ASP A 383 12.90 -1.51 23.33
N LYS A 384 13.16 -0.51 24.18
CA LYS A 384 14.03 -0.67 25.35
C LYS A 384 13.51 -1.77 26.29
N ARG A 385 12.22 -1.74 26.64
CA ARG A 385 11.61 -2.74 27.52
C ARG A 385 11.78 -4.16 26.98
N ILE A 386 11.53 -4.38 25.67
CA ILE A 386 11.69 -5.72 25.11
C ILE A 386 13.15 -6.15 25.01
N ILE A 387 14.07 -5.23 24.74
CA ILE A 387 15.51 -5.47 24.76
C ILE A 387 15.97 -5.94 26.16
N ASP A 388 15.47 -5.25 27.20
CA ASP A 388 15.74 -5.61 28.60
C ASP A 388 15.15 -6.99 28.95
N GLU A 389 13.88 -7.26 28.57
CA GLU A 389 13.21 -8.55 28.80
C GLU A 389 13.91 -9.74 28.11
N TYR A 390 14.58 -9.49 26.98
CA TYR A 390 15.37 -10.51 26.25
C TYR A 390 16.84 -10.56 26.71
N GLY A 391 17.25 -9.67 27.62
CA GLY A 391 18.59 -9.68 28.23
C GLY A 391 19.70 -9.18 27.31
N TYR A 392 19.39 -8.42 26.25
CA TYR A 392 20.42 -7.82 25.40
C TYR A 392 21.16 -6.70 26.14
N LYS A 393 22.49 -6.68 26.01
CA LYS A 393 23.34 -5.66 26.61
C LYS A 393 23.53 -4.47 25.68
N TYR A 394 23.44 -3.27 26.23
CA TYR A 394 23.64 -2.01 25.52
C TYR A 394 24.13 -0.93 26.48
N GLU A 395 24.64 0.17 25.94
CA GLU A 395 25.03 1.40 26.61
C GLU A 395 24.10 2.53 26.14
N ILE A 396 23.56 3.32 27.05
CA ILE A 396 22.78 4.52 26.71
C ILE A 396 23.76 5.68 26.50
N ILE A 397 23.74 6.28 25.31
CA ILE A 397 24.55 7.45 24.98
C ILE A 397 23.82 8.72 25.43
N GLU A 398 22.53 8.82 25.11
CA GLU A 398 21.66 9.94 25.46
C GLU A 398 20.19 9.51 25.44
N ALA A 399 19.33 10.24 26.12
CA ALA A 399 17.90 10.00 26.08
C ALA A 399 17.11 11.30 26.15
N TYR A 400 15.97 11.30 25.43
CA TYR A 400 15.03 12.41 25.38
C TYR A 400 13.62 11.93 25.69
N GLY A 401 12.87 12.74 26.42
CA GLY A 401 11.47 12.48 26.73
C GLY A 401 10.58 13.64 26.33
N ILE A 402 9.32 13.34 26.06
CA ILE A 402 8.25 14.32 25.89
C ILE A 402 7.26 14.11 27.02
N LEU A 403 7.11 15.13 27.86
CA LEU A 403 6.15 15.17 28.96
C LEU A 403 4.96 16.00 28.55
N ASN A 404 3.77 15.43 28.56
CA ASN A 404 2.52 16.14 28.36
C ASN A 404 1.91 16.53 29.71
N LEU A 405 1.69 17.81 29.92
CA LEU A 405 1.13 18.36 31.15
C LEU A 405 -0.36 18.00 31.27
N GLU A 406 -1.09 18.08 30.15
CA GLU A 406 -2.46 17.57 30.03
C GLU A 406 -2.50 16.39 29.07
N LYS A 407 -3.21 15.33 29.48
CA LYS A 407 -3.37 14.12 28.66
C LYS A 407 -4.63 14.20 27.83
N ARG A 408 -4.50 14.58 26.56
CA ARG A 408 -5.55 14.52 25.55
C ARG A 408 -5.27 13.37 24.59
N TYR A 409 -6.30 12.74 24.06
CA TYR A 409 -6.21 11.55 23.20
C TYR A 409 -6.80 11.85 21.83
N PRO A 410 -6.01 12.39 20.88
CA PRO A 410 -6.51 12.89 19.60
C PRO A 410 -7.08 11.78 18.69
N PHE A 411 -6.72 10.52 18.97
CA PHE A 411 -7.15 9.36 18.17
C PHE A 411 -8.17 8.47 18.89
N LYS A 412 -8.74 8.90 20.01
CA LYS A 412 -9.73 8.11 20.78
C LYS A 412 -10.96 7.72 19.94
N TYR A 413 -11.30 8.53 18.92
CA TYR A 413 -12.41 8.26 18.02
C TYR A 413 -12.27 6.92 17.26
N ILE A 414 -11.05 6.40 17.09
CA ILE A 414 -10.78 5.12 16.41
C ILE A 414 -11.50 3.96 17.11
N ASN A 415 -11.54 3.98 18.45
CA ASN A 415 -12.29 2.96 19.18
C ASN A 415 -13.79 3.02 18.87
N GLY A 416 -14.37 4.21 18.81
CA GLY A 416 -15.77 4.39 18.40
C GLY A 416 -16.04 3.88 16.99
N LEU A 417 -15.13 4.14 16.05
CA LEU A 417 -15.24 3.58 14.69
C LEU A 417 -15.13 2.04 14.70
N PHE A 418 -14.23 1.49 15.50
CA PHE A 418 -14.08 0.05 15.60
C PHE A 418 -15.32 -0.63 16.19
N GLN A 419 -15.92 -0.07 17.24
CA GLN A 419 -17.14 -0.58 17.85
C GLN A 419 -18.33 -0.55 16.89
N LYS A 420 -18.48 0.53 16.12
CA LYS A 420 -19.53 0.65 15.09
C LYS A 420 -19.39 -0.34 13.94
N LYS A 421 -18.24 -1.02 13.81
CA LYS A 421 -17.98 -1.96 12.71
C LYS A 421 -19.02 -3.10 12.63
N ALA A 422 -19.42 -3.63 13.79
CA ALA A 422 -20.45 -4.67 13.86
C ALA A 422 -21.82 -4.15 13.46
N GLU A 423 -22.17 -2.93 13.87
CA GLU A 423 -23.43 -2.26 13.53
C GLU A 423 -23.50 -1.97 12.02
N ILE A 424 -22.43 -1.43 11.45
CA ILE A 424 -22.32 -1.16 10.02
C ILE A 424 -22.43 -2.47 9.21
N LYS A 425 -21.76 -3.54 9.66
CA LYS A 425 -21.91 -4.85 9.04
C LYS A 425 -23.34 -5.37 9.10
N LYS A 426 -24.05 -5.14 10.21
CA LYS A 426 -25.46 -5.54 10.37
C LYS A 426 -26.41 -4.69 9.50
N GLN A 427 -26.16 -3.37 9.42
CA GLN A 427 -27.01 -2.43 8.69
C GLN A 427 -26.83 -2.49 7.17
N PHE A 428 -25.59 -2.53 6.70
CA PHE A 428 -25.23 -2.42 5.28
C PHE A 428 -24.72 -3.73 4.66
N GLY A 429 -24.40 -4.74 5.47
CA GLY A 429 -23.78 -5.99 5.04
C GLY A 429 -22.25 -5.97 5.09
N GLY A 430 -21.64 -7.17 5.18
CA GLY A 430 -20.17 -7.32 5.24
C GLY A 430 -19.44 -6.99 3.95
N ASP A 431 -20.16 -7.01 2.82
CA ASP A 431 -19.64 -6.71 1.48
C ASP A 431 -20.02 -5.27 1.02
N SER A 432 -20.53 -4.44 1.92
CA SER A 432 -20.89 -3.05 1.62
C SER A 432 -19.66 -2.15 1.50
N ILE A 433 -19.84 -1.05 0.77
CA ILE A 433 -18.82 0.00 0.62
C ILE A 433 -18.56 0.64 1.99
N GLU A 434 -19.62 0.88 2.79
CA GLU A 434 -19.55 1.47 4.12
C GLU A 434 -18.64 0.65 5.05
N TYR A 435 -18.84 -0.68 5.10
CA TYR A 435 -18.00 -1.57 5.93
C TYR A 435 -16.54 -1.55 5.49
N ALA A 436 -16.29 -1.57 4.20
CA ALA A 436 -14.96 -1.55 3.65
C ALA A 436 -14.26 -0.18 3.80
N LEU A 437 -14.99 0.93 3.63
CA LEU A 437 -14.48 2.28 3.88
C LEU A 437 -14.07 2.45 5.34
N GLN A 438 -14.88 1.99 6.27
CA GLN A 438 -14.56 2.03 7.70
C GLN A 438 -13.26 1.28 8.00
N LYS A 439 -13.09 0.05 7.45
CA LYS A 439 -11.85 -0.72 7.59
C LYS A 439 -10.64 0.02 7.00
N ILE A 440 -10.82 0.67 5.85
CA ILE A 440 -9.77 1.48 5.20
C ILE A 440 -9.38 2.67 6.06
N ILE A 441 -10.34 3.40 6.60
CA ILE A 441 -10.10 4.60 7.43
C ILE A 441 -9.31 4.20 8.66
N ILE A 442 -9.78 3.18 9.39
CA ILE A 442 -9.12 2.70 10.61
C ILE A 442 -7.66 2.31 10.32
N ASN A 443 -7.42 1.50 9.27
CA ASN A 443 -6.10 0.95 8.99
C ASN A 443 -5.15 1.93 8.27
N SER A 444 -5.67 2.94 7.56
CA SER A 444 -4.83 3.88 6.79
C SER A 444 -4.28 5.03 7.62
N THR A 445 -4.87 5.32 8.79
CA THR A 445 -4.50 6.47 9.62
C THR A 445 -3.04 6.40 10.05
N TYR A 446 -2.57 5.24 10.50
CA TYR A 446 -1.17 5.04 10.85
C TYR A 446 -0.22 5.35 9.69
N GLY A 447 -0.53 4.85 8.47
CA GLY A 447 0.32 5.07 7.30
C GLY A 447 0.51 6.54 6.93
N LEU A 448 -0.47 7.40 7.25
CA LEU A 448 -0.38 8.85 7.04
C LEU A 448 0.61 9.50 8.00
N LEU A 449 0.66 9.05 9.25
CA LEU A 449 1.62 9.55 10.25
C LEU A 449 3.06 9.20 9.90
N ALA A 450 3.29 8.05 9.26
CA ALA A 450 4.59 7.58 8.81
C ALA A 450 4.98 8.04 7.38
N GLN A 451 4.15 8.86 6.73
CA GLN A 451 4.36 9.23 5.32
C GLN A 451 5.54 10.18 5.15
N SER A 452 6.60 9.72 4.48
CA SER A 452 7.79 10.52 4.15
C SER A 452 7.95 10.82 2.66
N ARG A 453 7.22 10.15 1.79
CA ARG A 453 7.34 10.28 0.32
C ARG A 453 5.98 10.58 -0.33
N PRO A 454 5.93 11.48 -1.32
CA PRO A 454 7.05 12.25 -1.92
C PRO A 454 7.66 13.31 -0.99
N LYS A 455 6.95 13.72 0.05
CA LYS A 455 7.45 14.57 1.16
C LYS A 455 6.55 14.41 2.39
N GLU A 456 7.05 14.86 3.53
CA GLU A 456 6.25 15.00 4.75
C GLU A 456 5.08 15.95 4.53
N THR A 457 3.96 15.62 5.16
CA THR A 457 2.74 16.43 5.15
C THR A 457 2.55 17.09 6.52
N LYS A 458 1.57 17.98 6.65
CA LYS A 458 1.16 18.55 7.95
C LYS A 458 0.64 17.52 8.95
N ILE A 459 0.33 16.29 8.48
CA ILE A 459 -0.17 15.17 9.29
C ILE A 459 0.98 14.26 9.76
N THR A 460 2.12 14.26 9.04
CA THR A 460 3.24 13.35 9.34
C THR A 460 3.76 13.58 10.76
N ASN A 461 3.80 12.52 11.56
CA ASN A 461 4.32 12.55 12.91
C ASN A 461 5.09 11.25 13.21
N PHE A 462 6.41 11.30 13.11
CA PHE A 462 7.27 10.14 13.34
C PHE A 462 7.41 9.74 14.80
N ILE A 463 7.09 10.64 15.74
CA ILE A 463 7.01 10.27 17.17
C ILE A 463 5.89 9.24 17.35
N TYR A 464 4.69 9.56 16.86
CA TYR A 464 3.57 8.63 16.92
C TYR A 464 3.84 7.35 16.11
N ALA A 465 4.34 7.50 14.88
CA ALA A 465 4.61 6.36 14.01
C ALA A 465 5.59 5.36 14.64
N SER A 466 6.66 5.84 15.30
CA SER A 466 7.63 4.99 15.99
C SER A 466 7.02 4.28 17.19
N TYR A 467 6.19 4.97 17.97
CA TYR A 467 5.52 4.40 19.14
C TYR A 467 4.50 3.34 18.76
N ILE A 468 3.69 3.57 17.69
CA ILE A 468 2.71 2.59 17.21
C ILE A 468 3.39 1.27 16.82
N THR A 469 4.45 1.34 16.04
CA THR A 469 5.14 0.12 15.60
C THR A 469 5.95 -0.53 16.70
N ALA A 470 6.55 0.26 17.59
CA ALA A 470 7.31 -0.26 18.73
C ALA A 470 6.41 -0.97 19.75
N SER A 471 5.25 -0.39 20.09
CA SER A 471 4.32 -1.04 21.00
C SER A 471 3.72 -2.32 20.42
N CYS A 472 3.46 -2.36 19.09
CA CYS A 472 3.05 -3.59 18.43
C CYS A 472 4.16 -4.66 18.47
N ARG A 473 5.44 -4.29 18.19
CA ARG A 473 6.58 -5.21 18.34
C ARG A 473 6.71 -5.73 19.77
N TYR A 474 6.60 -4.83 20.73
CA TYR A 474 6.65 -5.19 22.15
C TYR A 474 5.58 -6.21 22.52
N THR A 475 4.34 -5.96 22.11
CA THR A 475 3.21 -6.86 22.40
C THR A 475 3.44 -8.24 21.77
N ILE A 476 3.78 -8.32 20.48
CA ILE A 476 3.93 -9.61 19.80
C ILE A 476 5.14 -10.42 20.31
N LEU A 477 6.23 -9.74 20.66
CA LEU A 477 7.43 -10.41 21.19
C LEU A 477 7.22 -10.92 22.62
N ARG A 478 6.45 -10.22 23.44
CA ARG A 478 6.06 -10.72 24.77
C ARG A 478 5.15 -11.95 24.67
N ILE A 479 4.21 -11.94 23.72
CA ILE A 479 3.38 -13.13 23.45
C ILE A 479 4.27 -14.29 22.99
N LYS A 480 5.20 -14.04 22.05
CA LYS A 480 6.17 -15.03 21.62
C LYS A 480 6.90 -15.67 22.81
N LYS A 481 7.50 -14.84 23.67
CA LYS A 481 8.23 -15.31 24.85
C LYS A 481 7.32 -16.13 25.77
N LYS A 482 6.09 -15.67 26.00
CA LYS A 482 5.13 -16.35 26.88
C LYS A 482 4.69 -17.71 26.34
N LEU A 483 4.45 -17.81 25.02
CA LEU A 483 4.15 -19.09 24.37
C LEU A 483 5.34 -20.07 24.46
N GLU A 484 6.56 -19.58 24.27
CA GLU A 484 7.78 -20.40 24.38
C GLU A 484 8.00 -20.91 25.79
N GLU A 485 7.72 -20.13 26.83
CA GLU A 485 7.73 -20.55 28.24
C GLU A 485 6.72 -21.67 28.55
N MET A 486 5.66 -21.78 27.73
CA MET A 486 4.65 -22.84 27.80
C MET A 486 4.95 -24.02 26.86
N GLY A 487 6.16 -24.07 26.28
CA GLY A 487 6.60 -25.14 25.39
C GLY A 487 6.11 -25.06 23.95
N CYS A 488 5.50 -23.95 23.54
CA CYS A 488 5.20 -23.72 22.13
C CYS A 488 6.48 -23.41 21.35
N SER A 489 6.52 -23.79 20.07
CA SER A 489 7.62 -23.43 19.18
C SER A 489 7.16 -22.34 18.23
N SER A 490 7.73 -21.14 18.33
CA SER A 490 7.43 -20.02 17.42
C SER A 490 8.00 -20.29 16.03
N LEU A 491 7.18 -20.19 14.99
CA LEU A 491 7.56 -20.49 13.62
C LEU A 491 7.89 -19.21 12.82
N PHE A 492 7.00 -18.24 12.86
CA PHE A 492 7.24 -16.91 12.25
C PHE A 492 6.33 -15.85 12.84
N ILE A 493 6.74 -14.60 12.68
CA ILE A 493 5.94 -13.41 12.97
C ILE A 493 5.66 -12.67 11.67
N ALA A 494 4.41 -12.30 11.45
CA ALA A 494 3.97 -11.48 10.33
C ALA A 494 3.34 -10.18 10.82
N THR A 495 4.16 -9.24 11.25
CA THR A 495 3.79 -7.90 11.75
C THR A 495 3.01 -7.91 13.06
N ASP A 496 1.77 -8.32 13.06
CA ASP A 496 0.77 -8.34 14.13
C ASP A 496 0.27 -9.75 14.50
N GLY A 497 0.71 -10.75 13.72
CA GLY A 497 0.39 -12.15 13.95
C GLY A 497 1.62 -13.01 14.25
N ILE A 498 1.46 -14.02 15.08
CA ILE A 498 2.48 -15.02 15.38
C ILE A 498 1.92 -16.43 15.16
N TYR A 499 2.66 -17.21 14.37
CA TYR A 499 2.38 -18.64 14.16
C TYR A 499 3.26 -19.48 15.06
N SER A 500 2.65 -20.34 15.85
CA SER A 500 3.36 -21.20 16.79
C SER A 500 2.81 -22.63 16.72
N LYS A 501 3.73 -23.59 16.83
CA LYS A 501 3.38 -24.99 17.01
C LYS A 501 3.06 -25.24 18.48
N LEU A 502 1.92 -25.90 18.74
CA LEU A 502 1.52 -26.30 20.08
C LEU A 502 2.41 -27.43 20.62
N PRO A 503 2.63 -27.50 21.94
CA PRO A 503 3.39 -28.59 22.56
C PRO A 503 2.77 -29.96 22.30
N SER A 504 3.59 -30.99 22.20
CA SER A 504 3.14 -32.39 22.15
C SER A 504 2.78 -32.93 23.52
N ASP A 505 3.41 -32.38 24.59
CA ASP A 505 3.04 -32.72 25.97
C ASP A 505 1.66 -32.18 26.30
N LYS A 506 0.78 -33.05 26.84
CA LYS A 506 -0.61 -32.71 27.10
C LYS A 506 -0.76 -31.61 28.13
N VAL A 507 0.02 -31.65 29.22
CA VAL A 507 -0.10 -30.66 30.30
C VAL A 507 0.33 -29.28 29.84
N MET A 508 1.44 -29.20 29.12
CA MET A 508 1.91 -27.94 28.53
C MET A 508 0.93 -27.43 27.46
N ARG A 509 0.38 -28.33 26.65
CA ARG A 509 -0.60 -27.96 25.63
C ARG A 509 -1.87 -27.37 26.24
N ASP A 510 -2.43 -28.03 27.28
CA ASP A 510 -3.63 -27.54 27.97
C ASP A 510 -3.39 -26.16 28.60
N LYS A 511 -2.23 -25.97 29.24
CA LYS A 511 -1.80 -24.68 29.79
C LYS A 511 -1.65 -23.59 28.72
N ALA A 512 -1.08 -23.92 27.56
CA ALA A 512 -0.96 -22.98 26.44
C ALA A 512 -2.33 -22.59 25.89
N LEU A 513 -3.24 -23.56 25.71
CA LEU A 513 -4.60 -23.33 25.21
C LEU A 513 -5.43 -22.49 26.20
N GLU A 514 -5.31 -22.72 27.50
CA GLU A 514 -5.96 -21.89 28.52
C GLU A 514 -5.46 -20.45 28.48
N TYR A 515 -4.17 -20.24 28.39
CA TYR A 515 -3.58 -18.91 28.22
C TYR A 515 -4.09 -18.23 26.95
N ILE A 516 -4.05 -18.90 25.78
CA ILE A 516 -4.54 -18.39 24.53
C ILE A 516 -6.00 -17.96 24.66
N LYS A 517 -6.84 -18.79 25.27
CA LYS A 517 -8.25 -18.50 25.53
C LYS A 517 -8.41 -17.26 26.41
N SER A 518 -7.57 -17.08 27.42
CA SER A 518 -7.64 -15.94 28.34
C SER A 518 -7.32 -14.59 27.71
N ILE A 519 -6.49 -14.57 26.66
CA ILE A 519 -6.12 -13.34 25.94
C ILE A 519 -6.94 -13.10 24.68
N SER A 520 -7.67 -14.13 24.19
CA SER A 520 -8.46 -14.03 22.97
C SER A 520 -9.78 -13.32 23.22
N ASN A 521 -10.03 -12.25 22.47
CA ASN A 521 -11.29 -11.50 22.48
C ASN A 521 -11.46 -10.74 21.17
N SER A 522 -12.64 -10.17 20.95
CA SER A 522 -12.96 -9.40 19.73
C SER A 522 -12.75 -7.90 19.87
N GLU A 523 -12.13 -7.44 20.95
CA GLU A 523 -11.88 -6.02 21.21
C GLU A 523 -10.73 -5.49 20.35
N LEU A 524 -10.68 -4.17 20.22
CA LEU A 524 -9.58 -3.48 19.56
C LEU A 524 -8.27 -3.70 20.33
N GLY A 525 -7.30 -4.33 19.69
CA GLY A 525 -6.02 -4.70 20.33
C GLY A 525 -6.04 -6.03 21.10
N GLY A 526 -7.20 -6.70 21.21
CA GLY A 526 -7.26 -8.07 21.67
C GLY A 526 -6.69 -9.04 20.66
N PHE A 527 -6.66 -10.32 20.98
CA PHE A 527 -6.15 -11.36 20.08
C PHE A 527 -7.27 -12.18 19.47
N SER A 528 -7.20 -12.40 18.17
CA SER A 528 -7.90 -13.51 17.51
C SER A 528 -6.99 -14.72 17.46
N SER A 529 -7.60 -15.92 17.48
CA SER A 529 -6.86 -17.18 17.42
C SER A 529 -7.45 -18.09 16.34
N ASP A 530 -6.59 -18.48 15.38
CA ASP A 530 -6.91 -19.40 14.31
C ASP A 530 -6.08 -20.67 14.44
N PHE A 531 -6.74 -21.84 14.32
CA PHE A 531 -6.09 -23.14 14.40
C PHE A 531 -5.97 -23.78 13.02
N PHE A 532 -4.76 -24.17 12.66
CA PHE A 532 -4.45 -24.84 11.41
C PHE A 532 -4.03 -26.30 11.66
N LYS A 533 -4.46 -27.20 10.78
CA LYS A 533 -4.02 -28.61 10.82
C LYS A 533 -2.52 -28.70 10.56
N SER A 534 -2.05 -27.93 9.57
CA SER A 534 -0.62 -27.80 9.30
C SER A 534 -0.29 -26.46 8.63
N VAL A 535 0.98 -26.05 8.74
CA VAL A 535 1.55 -24.93 7.98
C VAL A 535 2.88 -25.36 7.39
N THR A 536 3.07 -25.14 6.09
CA THR A 536 4.33 -25.39 5.39
C THR A 536 4.97 -24.07 5.03
N ILE A 537 6.15 -23.80 5.57
CA ILE A 537 6.87 -22.55 5.43
C ILE A 537 8.04 -22.77 4.50
N PHE A 538 8.03 -22.10 3.33
CA PHE A 538 9.07 -22.20 2.30
C PHE A 538 10.12 -21.11 2.45
N GLU A 539 9.68 -19.93 2.78
CA GLU A 539 10.53 -18.76 3.04
C GLU A 539 9.76 -17.68 3.80
N ASN A 540 10.44 -16.60 4.12
CA ASN A 540 9.82 -15.46 4.77
C ASN A 540 8.72 -14.84 3.89
N GLY A 541 7.46 -15.06 4.26
CA GLY A 541 6.28 -14.58 3.54
C GLY A 541 5.74 -15.48 2.42
N VAL A 542 6.27 -16.70 2.29
CA VAL A 542 5.71 -17.73 1.39
C VAL A 542 5.45 -19.00 2.20
N TYR A 543 4.19 -19.28 2.44
CA TYR A 543 3.77 -20.45 3.22
C TYR A 543 2.37 -20.91 2.80
N VAL A 544 2.07 -22.17 3.09
CA VAL A 544 0.78 -22.79 2.85
C VAL A 544 0.15 -23.14 4.19
N GLU A 545 -1.06 -22.68 4.43
CA GLU A 545 -1.92 -23.02 5.55
C GLU A 545 -2.85 -24.14 5.15
N GLU A 546 -2.89 -25.23 5.92
CA GLU A 546 -3.91 -26.28 5.80
C GLU A 546 -4.94 -26.09 6.91
N LEU A 547 -6.17 -25.78 6.52
CA LEU A 547 -7.28 -25.61 7.45
C LEU A 547 -7.70 -26.97 8.02
N GLN A 548 -8.49 -26.97 9.10
CA GLN A 548 -9.01 -28.19 9.73
C GLN A 548 -9.85 -29.06 8.77
N ASN A 549 -10.49 -28.45 7.79
CA ASN A 549 -11.26 -29.14 6.74
C ASN A 549 -10.41 -29.68 5.57
N GLY A 550 -9.07 -29.54 5.65
CA GLY A 550 -8.14 -29.99 4.62
C GLY A 550 -7.94 -29.00 3.45
N LYS A 551 -8.64 -27.87 3.42
CA LYS A 551 -8.43 -26.84 2.41
C LYS A 551 -7.07 -26.17 2.61
N GLU A 552 -6.28 -26.06 1.55
CA GLU A 552 -4.99 -25.39 1.55
C GLU A 552 -5.11 -23.94 1.03
N ILE A 553 -4.42 -23.03 1.70
CA ILE A 553 -4.38 -21.62 1.36
C ILE A 553 -2.93 -21.18 1.21
N LEU A 554 -2.54 -20.76 0.00
CA LEU A 554 -1.23 -20.19 -0.25
C LEU A 554 -1.18 -18.71 0.16
N LYS A 555 -0.31 -18.41 1.12
CA LYS A 555 0.06 -17.04 1.48
C LYS A 555 1.38 -16.68 0.82
N ARG A 556 1.41 -15.58 0.08
CA ARG A 556 2.62 -15.17 -0.65
C ARG A 556 2.79 -13.66 -0.64
N ARG A 557 3.90 -13.18 -0.19
CA ARG A 557 4.25 -11.76 -0.21
C ARG A 557 5.00 -11.41 -1.49
N GLY A 558 4.59 -10.33 -2.17
CA GLY A 558 5.28 -9.84 -3.37
C GLY A 558 4.94 -10.55 -4.67
N LEU A 559 4.15 -11.61 -4.65
CA LEU A 559 3.61 -12.27 -5.83
C LEU A 559 2.15 -11.83 -5.99
N SER A 560 1.92 -10.57 -6.36
CA SER A 560 0.59 -10.09 -6.71
C SER A 560 0.41 -10.12 -8.22
N GLY A 561 -0.65 -10.72 -8.70
CA GLY A 561 -1.06 -10.68 -10.10
C GLY A 561 -2.12 -11.72 -10.37
N LYS A 562 -3.25 -11.30 -10.94
CA LYS A 562 -4.17 -12.20 -11.63
C LYS A 562 -3.42 -12.76 -12.84
N ILE A 563 -3.57 -14.03 -13.07
CA ILE A 563 -3.21 -14.67 -14.34
C ILE A 563 -4.48 -14.60 -15.19
N GLU A 564 -4.44 -13.84 -16.28
CA GLU A 564 -5.57 -13.76 -17.22
C GLU A 564 -5.63 -15.04 -18.05
N GLY A 565 -6.81 -15.54 -18.27
CA GLY A 565 -7.09 -16.69 -19.13
C GLY A 565 -8.09 -17.67 -18.51
N ASP A 566 -8.47 -17.44 -17.32
CA ASP A 566 -9.22 -18.38 -16.51
C ASP A 566 -10.60 -17.79 -16.12
N SER A 567 -11.66 -18.58 -16.15
CA SER A 567 -13.00 -18.23 -15.70
C SER A 567 -12.99 -17.80 -14.22
N GLU A 568 -13.85 -16.85 -13.87
CA GLU A 568 -13.70 -15.96 -12.71
C GLU A 568 -13.69 -16.63 -11.34
N ASP A 569 -14.20 -17.85 -11.19
CA ASP A 569 -14.34 -18.54 -9.91
C ASP A 569 -13.37 -19.71 -9.64
N GLU A 570 -12.85 -20.37 -10.70
CA GLU A 570 -12.03 -21.57 -10.54
C GLU A 570 -10.51 -21.30 -10.51
N THR A 571 -10.06 -20.19 -10.99
CA THR A 571 -8.66 -19.96 -11.38
C THR A 571 -7.76 -19.39 -10.32
N ASN A 572 -8.27 -18.61 -9.37
CA ASN A 572 -7.48 -18.28 -8.18
C ASN A 572 -7.18 -19.54 -7.36
N SER A 573 -8.07 -20.54 -7.41
CA SER A 573 -7.85 -21.81 -6.78
C SER A 573 -6.93 -22.71 -7.61
N SER A 574 -7.11 -22.79 -8.95
CA SER A 574 -6.30 -23.67 -9.81
C SER A 574 -4.85 -23.22 -9.88
N THR A 575 -4.58 -21.92 -10.04
CA THR A 575 -3.22 -21.38 -10.06
C THR A 575 -2.55 -21.48 -8.68
N SER A 576 -3.27 -21.21 -7.60
CA SER A 576 -2.74 -21.38 -6.26
C SER A 576 -2.46 -22.86 -6.00
N ASN A 577 -3.33 -23.76 -6.39
CA ASN A 577 -3.14 -25.21 -6.28
C ASN A 577 -1.94 -25.70 -7.10
N SER A 578 -1.78 -25.22 -8.34
CA SER A 578 -0.62 -25.54 -9.17
C SER A 578 0.69 -25.06 -8.55
N ILE A 579 0.70 -23.85 -7.92
CA ILE A 579 1.87 -23.35 -7.20
C ILE A 579 2.13 -24.18 -5.94
N ILE A 580 1.10 -24.54 -5.19
CA ILE A 580 1.21 -25.40 -4.00
C ILE A 580 1.79 -26.76 -4.38
N GLU A 581 1.28 -27.36 -5.44
CA GLU A 581 1.76 -28.62 -5.97
C GLU A 581 3.23 -28.54 -6.40
N ALA A 582 3.58 -27.52 -7.20
CA ALA A 582 4.96 -27.28 -7.63
C ALA A 582 5.90 -27.04 -6.43
N LEU A 583 5.42 -26.37 -5.38
CA LEU A 583 6.20 -26.16 -4.15
C LEU A 583 6.40 -27.48 -3.39
N LYS A 584 5.40 -28.37 -3.38
CA LYS A 584 5.48 -29.66 -2.67
C LYS A 584 6.31 -30.69 -3.40
N THR A 585 6.17 -30.79 -4.72
CA THR A 585 6.85 -31.81 -5.52
C THR A 585 8.27 -31.47 -5.90
N CYS A 586 8.61 -30.16 -5.91
CA CYS A 586 9.90 -29.66 -6.39
C CYS A 586 10.23 -30.08 -7.85
N GLU A 587 9.23 -30.49 -8.63
CA GLU A 587 9.41 -31.04 -9.97
C GLU A 587 9.38 -29.98 -11.07
N GLN A 588 8.74 -28.83 -10.81
CA GLN A 588 8.69 -27.72 -11.75
C GLN A 588 9.16 -26.41 -11.07
N PRO A 589 10.44 -26.08 -11.16
CA PRO A 589 11.00 -24.92 -10.49
C PRO A 589 10.55 -23.59 -11.09
N THR A 590 9.99 -23.59 -12.30
CA THR A 590 9.55 -22.39 -13.00
C THR A 590 8.22 -22.65 -13.69
N MET A 591 7.23 -21.80 -13.41
CA MET A 591 5.94 -21.79 -14.11
C MET A 591 5.89 -20.58 -15.02
N ALA A 592 5.66 -20.79 -16.30
CA ALA A 592 5.45 -19.74 -17.27
C ALA A 592 3.95 -19.46 -17.42
N PHE A 593 3.57 -18.22 -17.22
CA PHE A 593 2.20 -17.76 -17.43
C PHE A 593 2.19 -16.72 -18.55
N LYS A 594 1.31 -16.92 -19.50
CA LYS A 594 1.05 -15.94 -20.53
C LYS A 594 0.04 -14.94 -20.04
N LYS A 595 0.41 -13.67 -20.06
CA LYS A 595 -0.46 -12.56 -19.70
C LYS A 595 -0.62 -11.61 -20.86
N PHE A 596 -1.88 -11.39 -21.25
CA PHE A 596 -2.24 -10.38 -22.24
C PHE A 596 -2.49 -9.06 -21.54
N THR A 597 -1.65 -8.06 -21.76
CA THR A 597 -1.71 -6.77 -21.05
C THR A 597 -1.30 -5.61 -21.97
N PRO A 598 -1.94 -4.43 -21.83
CA PRO A 598 -1.54 -3.25 -22.60
C PRO A 598 -0.17 -2.74 -22.16
N LEU A 599 0.65 -2.31 -23.12
CA LEU A 599 1.93 -1.69 -22.82
C LEU A 599 1.70 -0.30 -22.22
N LYS A 600 2.09 -0.15 -20.95
CA LYS A 600 1.93 1.11 -20.23
C LYS A 600 2.85 2.20 -20.77
N TYR A 601 2.37 3.46 -20.84
CA TYR A 601 3.11 4.59 -21.42
C TYR A 601 4.53 4.78 -20.85
N LYS A 602 4.71 4.61 -19.54
CA LYS A 602 6.04 4.73 -18.91
C LYS A 602 7.01 3.67 -19.40
N GLN A 603 6.54 2.43 -19.53
CA GLN A 603 7.35 1.31 -20.00
C GLN A 603 7.65 1.49 -21.50
N ALA A 604 6.66 1.87 -22.28
CA ALA A 604 6.82 2.17 -23.71
C ALA A 604 7.86 3.27 -23.94
N MET A 605 7.79 4.35 -23.18
CA MET A 605 8.76 5.47 -23.27
C MET A 605 10.19 5.07 -22.88
N ILE A 606 10.33 4.17 -21.88
CA ILE A 606 11.64 3.62 -21.50
C ILE A 606 12.21 2.77 -22.63
N GLN A 607 11.38 1.97 -23.26
CA GLN A 607 11.76 1.07 -24.36
C GLN A 607 11.86 1.77 -25.71
N SER A 608 11.55 3.07 -25.79
CA SER A 608 11.45 3.84 -27.04
C SER A 608 10.40 3.26 -28.03
N LYS A 609 9.26 2.81 -27.51
CA LYS A 609 8.13 2.22 -28.21
C LYS A 609 6.84 3.00 -27.94
N ALA A 610 6.89 4.34 -28.07
CA ALA A 610 5.74 5.20 -27.77
C ALA A 610 4.53 4.89 -28.68
N ASP A 611 4.78 4.45 -29.90
CA ASP A 611 3.78 3.97 -30.85
C ASP A 611 2.98 2.75 -30.35
N GLN A 612 3.58 1.95 -29.47
CA GLN A 612 2.98 0.74 -28.89
C GLN A 612 2.23 0.98 -27.57
N ILE A 613 2.08 2.22 -27.14
CA ILE A 613 1.29 2.55 -25.93
C ILE A 613 -0.13 2.01 -26.08
N ASN A 614 -0.64 1.33 -25.06
CA ASN A 614 -1.95 0.70 -24.97
C ASN A 614 -2.20 -0.42 -26.00
N ILE A 615 -1.22 -0.82 -26.80
CA ILE A 615 -1.33 -2.03 -27.62
C ILE A 615 -1.17 -3.23 -26.69
N PHE A 616 -2.14 -4.14 -26.75
CA PHE A 616 -2.10 -5.37 -25.97
C PHE A 616 -1.03 -6.32 -26.50
N GLN A 617 -0.20 -6.80 -25.61
CA GLN A 617 0.91 -7.70 -25.90
C GLN A 617 0.79 -8.94 -25.02
N GLU A 618 1.09 -10.10 -25.59
CA GLU A 618 1.29 -11.30 -24.80
C GLU A 618 2.66 -11.19 -24.11
N ILE A 619 2.66 -11.21 -22.80
CA ILE A 619 3.87 -11.22 -21.98
C ILE A 619 3.91 -12.57 -21.28
N GLU A 620 4.97 -13.31 -21.55
CA GLU A 620 5.29 -14.50 -20.79
C GLU A 620 5.92 -14.05 -19.46
N LYS A 621 5.30 -14.43 -18.35
CA LYS A 621 5.81 -14.17 -17.01
C LYS A 621 6.21 -15.48 -16.35
N GLU A 622 7.49 -15.65 -16.18
CA GLU A 622 8.01 -16.72 -15.34
C GLU A 622 7.74 -16.39 -13.86
N ILE A 623 7.05 -17.28 -13.19
CA ILE A 623 6.96 -17.30 -11.73
C ILE A 623 7.81 -18.48 -11.28
N ASN A 624 8.94 -18.17 -10.68
CA ASN A 624 9.73 -19.19 -10.00
C ASN A 624 9.32 -19.18 -8.51
N PRO A 625 8.50 -20.13 -8.07
CA PRO A 625 8.08 -20.23 -6.68
C PRO A 625 9.27 -20.51 -5.75
N TYR A 626 10.41 -20.89 -6.29
CA TYR A 626 11.65 -21.26 -5.58
C TYR A 626 12.74 -20.20 -5.64
N LYS A 627 12.52 -19.04 -6.24
CA LYS A 627 13.57 -18.03 -6.45
C LYS A 627 14.34 -17.67 -5.17
N SER A 628 13.75 -17.91 -4.02
CA SER A 628 14.36 -17.73 -2.71
C SER A 628 14.43 -19.00 -1.86
N ALA A 629 13.85 -20.11 -2.31
CA ALA A 629 13.78 -21.33 -1.52
C ALA A 629 15.07 -22.14 -1.52
N VAL A 630 15.97 -21.88 -2.46
CA VAL A 630 17.34 -22.42 -2.44
C VAL A 630 18.26 -21.38 -1.82
N LYS A 631 18.18 -21.19 -0.51
CA LYS A 631 19.18 -20.42 0.21
C LYS A 631 20.38 -21.33 0.49
N LYS A 632 21.55 -20.87 0.08
CA LYS A 632 22.81 -21.49 0.49
C LYS A 632 23.08 -21.06 1.92
N TYR A 633 23.03 -21.99 2.85
CA TYR A 633 23.42 -21.77 4.23
C TYR A 633 24.88 -22.19 4.42
N LYS A 634 25.68 -21.36 5.06
CA LYS A 634 27.02 -21.73 5.47
C LYS A 634 26.96 -22.36 6.87
N ILE A 635 27.36 -23.61 6.99
CA ILE A 635 27.53 -24.31 8.27
C ILE A 635 29.01 -24.53 8.44
N ASP A 636 29.58 -23.96 9.49
CA ASP A 636 30.99 -24.02 9.88
C ASP A 636 32.02 -23.86 8.73
N GLU A 637 32.25 -24.84 7.90
CA GLU A 637 33.24 -24.78 6.81
C GLU A 637 32.61 -24.92 5.39
N GLY A 638 31.29 -24.95 5.26
CA GLY A 638 30.63 -25.19 3.99
C GLY A 638 29.33 -24.40 3.76
N TYR A 639 28.74 -24.56 2.58
CA TYR A 639 27.39 -24.07 2.27
C TYR A 639 26.46 -25.27 2.10
N ILE A 640 25.35 -25.30 2.83
CA ILE A 640 24.28 -26.25 2.56
C ILE A 640 23.26 -25.53 1.71
N GLY A 641 23.08 -25.97 0.46
CA GLY A 641 21.88 -25.72 -0.31
C GLY A 641 20.96 -26.89 -0.07
N LEU A 642 19.95 -26.72 0.76
CA LEU A 642 18.93 -27.75 0.92
C LEU A 642 17.93 -27.62 -0.22
N PRO A 643 17.74 -28.67 -1.05
CA PRO A 643 16.63 -28.73 -1.98
C PRO A 643 15.32 -28.62 -1.21
N LEU A 644 14.31 -27.96 -1.79
CA LEU A 644 13.01 -27.76 -1.13
C LEU A 644 12.39 -29.06 -0.64
N LYS A 645 12.59 -30.17 -1.35
CA LYS A 645 12.14 -31.50 -0.98
C LYS A 645 12.62 -31.95 0.41
N GLU A 646 13.79 -31.47 0.84
CA GLU A 646 14.36 -31.77 2.14
C GLU A 646 13.76 -30.89 3.26
N TYR A 647 13.20 -29.70 2.93
CA TYR A 647 12.53 -28.85 3.92
C TYR A 647 11.27 -29.47 4.50
N PHE A 648 10.59 -30.35 3.77
CA PHE A 648 9.44 -31.09 4.30
C PHE A 648 9.79 -32.06 5.40
N ASN A 649 11.05 -32.50 5.44
CA ASN A 649 11.54 -33.52 6.39
C ASN A 649 12.51 -32.94 7.44
N VAL A 650 13.02 -31.73 7.25
CA VAL A 650 14.01 -31.11 8.13
C VAL A 650 13.47 -29.80 8.67
N GLN A 651 13.25 -29.73 9.97
CA GLN A 651 12.96 -28.50 10.70
C GLN A 651 14.27 -27.83 11.03
N ILE A 652 14.59 -26.70 10.37
CA ILE A 652 15.81 -25.93 10.63
C ILE A 652 15.43 -24.73 11.50
N PRO A 653 15.72 -24.71 12.81
CA PRO A 653 15.53 -23.56 13.66
C PRO A 653 16.40 -22.40 13.18
N LEU A 654 15.88 -21.17 13.27
CA LEU A 654 16.60 -19.96 12.85
C LEU A 654 17.92 -19.75 13.64
N GLU A 655 18.03 -20.30 14.83
CA GLU A 655 19.26 -20.28 15.63
C GLU A 655 20.46 -20.86 14.86
N HIS A 656 20.25 -21.84 14.01
CA HIS A 656 21.28 -22.37 13.12
C HIS A 656 21.52 -21.48 11.90
N LEU A 657 20.55 -20.65 11.51
CA LEU A 657 20.67 -19.69 10.42
C LEU A 657 21.36 -18.40 10.87
N THR A 658 21.19 -18.00 12.13
CA THR A 658 21.79 -16.78 12.70
C THR A 658 23.29 -16.95 13.04
N LYS A 659 23.76 -18.17 13.23
CA LYS A 659 25.19 -18.47 13.40
C LYS A 659 25.99 -18.38 12.11
N LEU A 660 25.33 -18.19 10.97
CA LEU A 660 25.99 -18.05 9.69
C LEU A 660 26.67 -16.68 9.62
N PRO A 661 27.95 -16.61 9.30
CA PRO A 661 28.66 -15.35 9.10
C PRO A 661 28.24 -14.72 7.77
N PHE A 662 26.99 -14.30 7.68
CA PHE A 662 26.47 -13.54 6.54
C PHE A 662 26.95 -12.09 6.60
N ARG A 663 28.28 -11.89 6.65
CA ARG A 663 28.82 -10.55 6.42
C ARG A 663 30.29 -10.59 6.04
N LYS A 664 30.52 -10.88 4.81
CA LYS A 664 31.51 -10.05 4.10
C LYS A 664 30.80 -8.73 3.85
N LYS A 665 31.42 -7.59 4.24
CA LYS A 665 31.05 -6.27 3.77
C LYS A 665 30.81 -6.37 2.28
N ILE A 666 29.54 -6.36 1.86
CA ILE A 666 29.21 -6.13 0.47
C ILE A 666 29.41 -4.63 0.33
N ASN A 667 30.53 -4.24 -0.26
CA ASN A 667 30.70 -2.88 -0.76
C ASN A 667 29.63 -2.69 -1.83
N LEU A 668 28.52 -2.11 -1.45
CA LEU A 668 27.53 -1.59 -2.37
C LEU A 668 28.16 -0.37 -3.05
N LYS A 669 28.87 -0.62 -4.15
CA LYS A 669 29.22 0.43 -5.11
C LYS A 669 27.98 0.90 -5.86
#